data_56dc47bf3b90730212cdc8e0359cb9a3
#
_entry.id   56dc47bf3b90730212cdc8e0359cb9a3
#
_cell.length_a   1.000
_cell.length_b   1.000
_cell.length_c   1.000
_cell.angle_alpha   90.00
_cell.angle_beta   90.00
_cell.angle_gamma   90.00
#
_symmetry.space_group_name_H-M   'P 1'
#
loop_
_entity.id
_entity.type
_entity.pdbx_description
1 polymer ?
#
loop_
_entity_poly.entity_id
_entity_poly.type
_entity_poly.pdbx_seq_one_letter_code
_entity_poly.pdbx_strand_id
1 'polypeptide(L)'
;VATSDESALIDTAQRLLGGYYRPQTLDALYRDGLAASLPLDAYLHWFEALPADLREEMRARWGDPRRHWALRDIDGQRRFVFPAARLGNLLLLPQPPRAGRPGEAYHDSAVPPDHLYLAVYQFVREGFGADALIHFGTHGTQEWLPGKDRGLAVGDYPLRALGDLPVFYPYIQDNVGEAIQARRRGRAVTVSHQTPSFAPAGLYDELRDLHQLIHEYQQLDEGAVRERSAEQIRAAVRAAHMNDDLGWSEAAMREDFPAFLGVLHDHLHRLAGSAMPLGLHTFGVAASPELRLGTVMQQLGEPYYRALGLDPDELFAADFRALREGRAYRTLQRYLRDGGEIAKVADPRLREQLLRARELDRQLADTGELEALLAGLAGRFVAPGPGGDPIRNPQVPSGRNLFAFEADKVPTRAAYEAGAEAFGQLLESYRAEHQGRAPEKLAFSLWSSETMRHLGIVESQALHALGLRPRWDAGGRLLALDIVPAAELGRPRVDVVLQVTSVYRDQFDGFMRLLAEAIERLAALDEPGNPLARNSQALERRLRERGVEAPLAQRLSRLRLFGNAPGDYGTGVTQLTLDSTRWDDDSALAEQFLGRLQYAYGSRDWGVKLDGGNLFAEQLKGVQAAILSRSSTLNGVLSTDHPFEYLGGLSLAVRHLDGASPALYIADLRQRQPRTTAAAQFLASELRGRYLSPQWIAAMQREGYAGSLEMLDLANNLWGWQAADRTMVRADQWQALHDTFVMDRRELGLAEWFETHNPTAQAQIIARMAEAIRKGYWDASEQTRRELAERWRQLAAAGAGEVGAATTREFIERMAGGFGEAAAQAEGAAASGAGETVSGRVLEEVAPPPSGEPQPWLRLAAAVLLALFAAGAVRQSVVNRRPMENRS
;
A
#
# COMPACT_ATOMS: atom_id res chain seq x y z
N VAL A 1 23.90 -8.04 23.53
CA VAL A 1 23.13 -7.52 24.65
C VAL A 1 22.00 -8.52 24.90
N ALA A 2 22.07 -9.28 25.99
CA ALA A 2 20.95 -10.09 26.42
C ALA A 2 19.96 -9.13 27.12
N THR A 3 18.88 -8.76 26.45
CA THR A 3 17.70 -8.27 27.12
C THR A 3 16.98 -9.52 27.64
N SER A 4 16.94 -9.72 28.93
CA SER A 4 16.31 -10.88 29.54
C SER A 4 14.77 -10.77 29.59
N ASP A 5 14.21 -9.66 29.06
CA ASP A 5 12.78 -9.36 29.15
C ASP A 5 12.32 -8.62 27.89
N GLU A 6 11.58 -9.31 27.04
CA GLU A 6 10.97 -8.76 25.82
C GLU A 6 9.98 -7.65 26.14
N SER A 7 9.19 -7.80 27.20
CA SER A 7 8.22 -6.79 27.64
C SER A 7 8.91 -5.47 28.01
N ALA A 8 10.04 -5.52 28.72
CA ALA A 8 10.82 -4.34 29.07
C ALA A 8 11.43 -3.64 27.83
N LEU A 9 11.77 -4.41 26.77
CA LEU A 9 12.25 -3.83 25.52
C LEU A 9 11.12 -3.13 24.75
N ILE A 10 9.95 -3.73 24.69
CA ILE A 10 8.74 -3.15 24.07
C ILE A 10 8.36 -1.86 24.81
N ASP A 11 8.30 -1.89 26.16
CA ASP A 11 8.01 -0.70 26.98
C ASP A 11 9.02 0.42 26.72
N THR A 12 10.30 0.09 26.65
CA THR A 12 11.36 1.05 26.34
C THR A 12 11.15 1.66 24.93
N ALA A 13 10.86 0.85 23.92
CA ALA A 13 10.62 1.32 22.58
C ALA A 13 9.41 2.25 22.49
N GLN A 14 8.31 1.92 23.17
CA GLN A 14 7.10 2.75 23.24
C GLN A 14 7.38 4.09 23.92
N ARG A 15 8.13 4.11 24.99
CA ARG A 15 8.53 5.34 25.69
C ARG A 15 9.34 6.26 24.79
N LEU A 16 10.24 5.72 23.97
CA LEU A 16 11.08 6.51 23.07
C LEU A 16 10.25 7.24 22.00
N LEU A 17 9.17 6.63 21.47
CA LEU A 17 8.38 7.16 20.34
C LEU A 17 7.80 8.57 20.61
N GLY A 18 7.34 8.85 21.83
CA GLY A 18 6.74 10.15 22.18
C GLY A 18 7.74 11.31 22.27
N GLY A 19 9.03 11.03 22.35
CA GLY A 19 10.06 12.04 22.65
C GLY A 19 10.35 13.02 21.54
N TYR A 20 10.00 12.72 20.30
CA TYR A 20 10.19 13.63 19.17
C TYR A 20 9.12 14.73 19.02
N TYR A 21 8.02 14.62 19.74
CA TYR A 21 6.87 15.49 19.51
C TYR A 21 6.46 16.31 20.73
N ARG A 22 6.96 15.96 21.91
CA ARG A 22 6.54 16.56 23.17
C ARG A 22 7.76 16.94 24.02
N PRO A 23 8.02 18.25 24.27
CA PRO A 23 9.15 18.71 25.05
C PRO A 23 9.23 18.07 26.46
N GLN A 24 8.09 17.90 27.12
CA GLN A 24 8.02 17.31 28.47
C GLN A 24 8.38 15.82 28.46
N THR A 25 7.96 15.08 27.43
CA THR A 25 8.33 13.68 27.24
C THR A 25 9.82 13.54 26.98
N LEU A 26 10.38 14.41 26.14
CA LEU A 26 11.82 14.43 25.87
C LEU A 26 12.64 14.72 27.14
N ASP A 27 12.18 15.65 27.97
CA ASP A 27 12.82 15.99 29.24
C ASP A 27 12.76 14.82 30.24
N ALA A 28 11.66 14.06 30.26
CA ALA A 28 11.53 12.86 31.08
C ALA A 28 12.48 11.76 30.57
N LEU A 29 12.53 11.50 29.27
CA LEU A 29 13.45 10.52 28.67
C LEU A 29 14.91 10.87 28.98
N TYR A 30 15.28 12.17 28.90
CA TYR A 30 16.63 12.59 29.23
C TYR A 30 16.99 12.30 30.69
N ARG A 31 16.09 12.61 31.64
CA ARG A 31 16.29 12.30 33.05
C ARG A 31 16.42 10.81 33.37
N ASP A 32 15.70 9.99 32.60
CA ASP A 32 15.67 8.52 32.74
C ASP A 32 16.84 7.83 32.00
N GLY A 33 17.75 8.59 31.35
CA GLY A 33 18.87 8.04 30.58
C GLY A 33 18.45 7.41 29.25
N LEU A 34 17.25 7.74 28.73
CA LEU A 34 16.68 7.27 27.47
C LEU A 34 16.74 8.35 26.37
N ALA A 35 17.74 9.19 26.41
CA ALA A 35 18.03 10.19 25.40
C ALA A 35 19.52 10.31 25.12
N ALA A 36 19.85 10.67 23.90
CA ALA A 36 21.19 11.07 23.50
C ALA A 36 21.22 12.56 23.17
N SER A 37 22.42 13.10 23.02
CA SER A 37 22.57 14.51 22.71
C SER A 37 23.78 14.82 21.83
N LEU A 38 23.61 15.80 20.91
CA LEU A 38 24.66 16.33 20.06
C LEU A 38 24.92 17.81 20.39
N PRO A 39 26.18 18.24 20.64
CA PRO A 39 26.51 19.65 20.82
C PRO A 39 26.03 20.50 19.64
N LEU A 40 25.40 21.63 19.93
CA LEU A 40 24.93 22.55 18.89
C LEU A 40 26.09 23.04 18.01
N ASP A 41 27.26 23.33 18.58
CA ASP A 41 28.41 23.80 17.81
C ASP A 41 28.92 22.72 16.83
N ALA A 42 28.89 21.43 17.19
CA ALA A 42 29.20 20.34 16.29
C ALA A 42 28.21 20.29 15.12
N TYR A 43 26.91 20.42 15.42
CA TYR A 43 25.89 20.48 14.36
C TYR A 43 26.09 21.72 13.46
N LEU A 44 26.32 22.89 14.02
CA LEU A 44 26.54 24.12 13.25
C LEU A 44 27.76 24.02 12.36
N HIS A 45 28.85 23.44 12.84
CA HIS A 45 30.07 23.24 12.02
C HIS A 45 29.75 22.39 10.78
N TRP A 46 29.05 21.30 10.96
CA TRP A 46 28.61 20.43 9.88
C TRP A 46 27.59 21.12 8.96
N PHE A 47 26.58 21.82 9.54
CA PHE A 47 25.54 22.52 8.79
C PHE A 47 26.12 23.63 7.89
N GLU A 48 27.08 24.41 8.39
CA GLU A 48 27.71 25.47 7.61
C GLU A 48 28.61 24.91 6.47
N ALA A 49 29.00 23.65 6.54
CA ALA A 49 29.71 22.95 5.45
C ALA A 49 28.78 22.42 4.36
N LEU A 50 27.47 22.44 4.55
CA LEU A 50 26.50 22.07 3.49
C LEU A 50 26.53 23.11 2.34
N PRO A 51 26.13 22.73 1.11
CA PRO A 51 25.91 23.67 0.01
C PRO A 51 24.98 24.83 0.42
N ALA A 52 25.24 26.01 -0.12
CA ALA A 52 24.53 27.24 0.29
C ALA A 52 23.01 27.15 0.06
N ASP A 53 22.60 26.58 -1.08
CA ASP A 53 21.23 26.34 -1.47
C ASP A 53 20.47 25.48 -0.44
N LEU A 54 21.05 24.37 0.02
CA LEU A 54 20.45 23.50 1.03
C LEU A 54 20.32 24.22 2.39
N ARG A 55 21.34 25.02 2.78
CA ARG A 55 21.27 25.78 4.02
C ARG A 55 20.17 26.84 3.99
N GLU A 56 20.03 27.53 2.87
CA GLU A 56 19.02 28.57 2.66
C GLU A 56 17.62 27.95 2.67
N GLU A 57 17.42 26.84 1.97
CA GLU A 57 16.17 26.09 1.95
C GLU A 57 15.76 25.64 3.36
N MET A 58 16.67 25.03 4.12
CA MET A 58 16.40 24.59 5.49
C MET A 58 16.10 25.77 6.42
N ARG A 59 16.86 26.89 6.30
CA ARG A 59 16.60 28.09 7.11
C ARG A 59 15.26 28.74 6.75
N ALA A 60 14.90 28.79 5.48
CA ALA A 60 13.62 29.30 5.02
C ALA A 60 12.45 28.51 5.58
N ARG A 61 12.58 27.18 5.65
CA ARG A 61 11.51 26.28 6.11
C ARG A 61 11.45 26.15 7.63
N TRP A 62 12.61 25.95 8.29
CA TRP A 62 12.71 25.58 9.70
C TRP A 62 13.31 26.65 10.61
N GLY A 63 13.79 27.74 10.04
CA GLY A 63 14.43 28.83 10.78
C GLY A 63 15.87 28.56 11.18
N ASP A 64 16.35 29.34 12.16
CA ASP A 64 17.73 29.19 12.67
C ASP A 64 17.83 27.97 13.60
N PRO A 65 18.77 27.04 13.33
CA PRO A 65 18.97 25.87 14.19
C PRO A 65 19.25 26.22 15.66
N ARG A 66 19.78 27.42 15.92
CA ARG A 66 20.02 27.92 17.30
C ARG A 66 18.73 28.15 18.10
N ARG A 67 17.58 28.15 17.47
CA ARG A 67 16.27 28.38 18.11
C ARG A 67 15.39 27.12 18.12
N HIS A 68 15.96 25.98 17.75
CA HIS A 68 15.20 24.76 17.63
C HIS A 68 14.65 24.30 19.00
N TRP A 69 13.42 23.79 19.04
CA TRP A 69 12.72 23.37 20.26
C TRP A 69 13.38 22.22 21.04
N ALA A 70 14.11 21.34 20.34
CA ALA A 70 14.79 20.20 20.94
C ALA A 70 16.13 20.54 21.62
N LEU A 71 16.54 21.83 21.59
CA LEU A 71 17.76 22.26 22.27
C LEU A 71 17.57 22.34 23.78
N ARG A 72 18.56 21.83 24.50
CA ARG A 72 18.67 21.93 25.97
C ARG A 72 20.04 22.47 26.36
N ASP A 73 20.09 23.17 27.48
CA ASP A 73 21.34 23.53 28.12
C ASP A 73 21.77 22.41 29.06
N ILE A 74 22.88 21.78 28.76
CA ILE A 74 23.43 20.67 29.53
C ILE A 74 24.85 21.03 29.87
N ASP A 75 25.13 21.17 31.16
CA ASP A 75 26.44 21.53 31.68
C ASP A 75 27.03 22.83 31.04
N GLY A 76 26.16 23.82 30.81
CA GLY A 76 26.53 25.10 30.18
C GLY A 76 26.77 25.03 28.66
N GLN A 77 26.48 23.90 28.02
CA GLN A 77 26.55 23.72 26.57
C GLN A 77 25.17 23.43 25.97
N ARG A 78 24.80 24.19 24.92
CA ARG A 78 23.55 23.93 24.18
C ARG A 78 23.72 22.67 23.32
N ARG A 79 22.77 21.77 23.40
CA ARG A 79 22.78 20.47 22.73
C ARG A 79 21.42 20.12 22.15
N PHE A 80 21.38 19.55 20.96
CA PHE A 80 20.21 18.83 20.50
C PHE A 80 20.03 17.57 21.37
N VAL A 81 18.82 17.37 21.87
CA VAL A 81 18.45 16.18 22.64
C VAL A 81 17.40 15.41 21.85
N PHE A 82 17.48 14.09 21.84
CA PHE A 82 16.55 13.22 21.13
C PHE A 82 16.48 11.84 21.81
N PRO A 83 15.35 11.12 21.63
CA PRO A 83 15.14 9.80 22.21
C PRO A 83 16.20 8.80 21.76
N ALA A 84 16.79 8.05 22.67
CA ALA A 84 17.74 7.01 22.36
C ALA A 84 17.94 6.08 23.56
N ALA A 85 18.06 4.78 23.32
CA ALA A 85 18.49 3.81 24.32
C ALA A 85 19.83 3.18 23.89
N ARG A 86 20.85 3.30 24.74
CA ARG A 86 22.15 2.71 24.49
C ARG A 86 22.28 1.36 25.16
N LEU A 87 22.59 0.33 24.39
CA LEU A 87 22.73 -1.05 24.81
C LEU A 87 24.17 -1.54 24.45
N GLY A 88 25.17 -1.07 25.20
CA GLY A 88 26.58 -1.33 24.88
C GLY A 88 27.00 -0.65 23.57
N ASN A 89 27.37 -1.45 22.56
CA ASN A 89 27.72 -0.96 21.20
C ASN A 89 26.51 -0.83 20.27
N LEU A 90 25.32 -1.10 20.77
CA LEU A 90 24.06 -0.89 20.02
C LEU A 90 23.39 0.38 20.52
N LEU A 91 22.91 1.20 19.59
CA LEU A 91 22.07 2.36 19.86
C LEU A 91 20.71 2.13 19.21
N LEU A 92 19.64 2.12 20.02
CA LEU A 92 18.26 2.02 19.58
C LEU A 92 17.66 3.43 19.52
N LEU A 93 17.16 3.81 18.37
CA LEU A 93 16.54 5.11 18.12
C LEU A 93 15.19 4.89 17.40
N PRO A 94 14.12 5.61 17.74
CA PRO A 94 13.01 5.75 16.82
C PRO A 94 13.47 6.53 15.57
N GLN A 95 12.86 6.26 14.41
CA GLN A 95 13.10 7.05 13.21
C GLN A 95 12.77 8.52 13.50
N PRO A 96 13.69 9.48 13.29
CA PRO A 96 13.38 10.89 13.50
C PRO A 96 12.29 11.36 12.54
N PRO A 97 11.37 12.23 13.00
CA PRO A 97 10.30 12.76 12.14
C PRO A 97 10.85 13.75 11.12
N ARG A 98 10.23 13.80 9.96
CA ARG A 98 10.58 14.75 8.90
C ARG A 98 10.03 16.16 9.16
N ALA A 99 8.97 16.26 9.96
CA ALA A 99 8.30 17.49 10.31
C ALA A 99 7.79 17.47 11.77
N GLY A 100 7.09 18.51 12.19
CA GLY A 100 6.68 18.68 13.58
C GLY A 100 5.56 17.78 14.07
N ARG A 101 4.90 17.02 13.19
CA ARG A 101 3.80 16.10 13.53
C ARG A 101 4.07 14.72 12.96
N PRO A 102 3.55 13.64 13.62
CA PRO A 102 3.62 12.30 13.09
C PRO A 102 3.02 12.21 11.68
N GLY A 103 3.73 11.56 10.76
CA GLY A 103 3.28 11.38 9.37
C GLY A 103 3.37 12.62 8.47
N GLU A 104 3.57 13.82 9.02
CA GLU A 104 3.70 15.04 8.23
C GLU A 104 4.96 15.00 7.36
N ALA A 105 4.83 15.37 6.09
CA ALA A 105 5.90 15.41 5.09
C ALA A 105 6.63 14.07 4.86
N TYR A 106 6.04 12.95 5.27
CA TYR A 106 6.69 11.64 5.25
C TYR A 106 7.23 11.26 3.88
N HIS A 107 6.44 11.45 2.83
CA HIS A 107 6.83 11.24 1.44
C HIS A 107 7.00 12.54 0.64
N ASP A 108 6.93 13.70 1.27
CA ASP A 108 7.04 14.99 0.58
C ASP A 108 8.50 15.34 0.35
N SER A 109 8.96 15.16 -0.88
CA SER A 109 10.32 15.47 -1.28
C SER A 109 10.56 16.95 -1.58
N ALA A 110 9.51 17.78 -1.51
CA ALA A 110 9.65 19.24 -1.58
C ALA A 110 9.97 19.86 -0.22
N VAL A 111 9.81 19.11 0.88
CA VAL A 111 10.10 19.58 2.22
C VAL A 111 11.49 19.11 2.67
N PRO A 112 12.44 20.02 2.92
CA PRO A 112 13.76 19.65 3.43
C PRO A 112 13.63 19.01 4.83
N PRO A 113 14.57 18.12 5.23
CA PRO A 113 14.56 17.54 6.56
C PRO A 113 14.75 18.62 7.63
N ASP A 114 14.13 18.40 8.80
CA ASP A 114 14.30 19.26 9.96
C ASP A 114 15.75 19.20 10.50
N HIS A 115 16.17 20.24 11.21
CA HIS A 115 17.49 20.29 11.87
C HIS A 115 17.69 19.14 12.85
N LEU A 116 16.68 18.75 13.61
CA LEU A 116 16.75 17.61 14.53
C LEU A 116 16.96 16.30 13.76
N TYR A 117 16.27 16.13 12.62
CA TYR A 117 16.43 14.96 11.77
C TYR A 117 17.90 14.75 11.38
N LEU A 118 18.53 15.79 10.83
CA LEU A 118 19.94 15.72 10.43
C LEU A 118 20.90 15.63 11.62
N ALA A 119 20.58 16.28 12.76
CA ALA A 119 21.37 16.16 13.98
C ALA A 119 21.41 14.73 14.53
N VAL A 120 20.29 13.97 14.44
CA VAL A 120 20.27 12.55 14.81
C VAL A 120 21.20 11.73 13.91
N TYR A 121 21.12 11.88 12.58
CA TYR A 121 22.01 11.17 11.67
C TYR A 121 23.49 11.54 11.85
N GLN A 122 23.78 12.83 12.09
CA GLN A 122 25.14 13.26 12.41
C GLN A 122 25.62 12.64 13.71
N PHE A 123 24.79 12.59 14.74
CA PHE A 123 25.15 11.95 16.01
C PHE A 123 25.46 10.45 15.82
N VAL A 124 24.64 9.73 15.06
CA VAL A 124 24.90 8.31 14.77
C VAL A 124 26.28 8.11 14.14
N ARG A 125 26.64 8.99 13.20
CA ARG A 125 27.94 8.93 12.49
C ARG A 125 29.11 9.38 13.34
N GLU A 126 29.02 10.56 13.91
CA GLU A 126 30.18 11.25 14.51
C GLU A 126 30.15 11.20 16.03
N GLY A 127 28.97 11.30 16.65
CA GLY A 127 28.84 11.31 18.12
C GLY A 127 28.84 9.91 18.75
N PHE A 128 28.12 8.97 18.16
CA PHE A 128 28.13 7.55 18.58
C PHE A 128 29.27 6.79 17.88
N GLY A 129 29.63 7.17 16.67
CA GLY A 129 30.68 6.52 15.87
C GLY A 129 30.24 5.14 15.37
N ALA A 130 29.02 5.05 14.83
CA ALA A 130 28.47 3.80 14.33
C ALA A 130 29.28 3.27 13.12
N ASP A 131 29.54 1.97 13.10
CA ASP A 131 30.14 1.28 11.95
C ASP A 131 29.10 0.94 10.87
N ALA A 132 27.83 0.85 11.23
CA ALA A 132 26.71 0.57 10.34
C ALA A 132 25.38 1.11 10.91
N LEU A 133 24.44 1.37 10.01
CA LEU A 133 23.05 1.73 10.32
C LEU A 133 22.13 0.59 9.88
N ILE A 134 21.23 0.16 10.78
CA ILE A 134 20.16 -0.77 10.46
C ILE A 134 18.83 0.00 10.53
N HIS A 135 18.15 0.14 9.40
CA HIS A 135 16.77 0.57 9.36
C HIS A 135 15.87 -0.66 9.53
N PHE A 136 15.20 -0.78 10.68
CA PHE A 136 14.37 -1.92 10.99
C PHE A 136 12.89 -1.57 10.76
N GLY A 137 12.30 -2.04 9.65
CA GLY A 137 10.92 -1.73 9.24
C GLY A 137 10.76 -1.74 7.73
N THR A 138 9.52 -1.72 7.22
CA THR A 138 9.23 -1.87 5.78
C THR A 138 9.59 -0.63 5.04
N HIS A 139 9.81 0.49 5.39
CA HIS A 139 10.64 1.59 4.90
C HIS A 139 10.80 2.66 6.01
N GLY A 140 11.89 3.39 5.93
CA GLY A 140 12.15 4.57 6.75
C GLY A 140 11.74 5.84 6.02
N THR A 141 12.34 6.96 6.43
CA THR A 141 12.09 8.25 5.80
C THR A 141 13.29 8.79 5.02
N GLN A 142 14.46 8.20 5.21
CA GLN A 142 15.71 8.72 4.68
C GLN A 142 15.78 8.62 3.15
N GLU A 143 15.35 7.53 2.56
CA GLU A 143 15.32 7.32 1.11
C GLU A 143 14.27 8.21 0.40
N TRP A 144 13.34 8.80 1.14
CA TRP A 144 12.32 9.71 0.64
C TRP A 144 12.67 11.19 0.80
N LEU A 145 13.88 11.51 1.32
CA LEU A 145 14.35 12.89 1.43
C LEU A 145 14.47 13.56 0.05
N PRO A 146 14.37 14.89 -0.06
CA PRO A 146 14.54 15.63 -1.30
C PRO A 146 15.85 15.29 -2.03
N GLY A 147 15.78 15.25 -3.35
CA GLY A 147 16.89 14.93 -4.24
C GLY A 147 16.37 14.35 -5.55
N LYS A 148 17.28 13.98 -6.44
CA LYS A 148 16.92 13.38 -7.73
C LYS A 148 16.17 12.07 -7.54
N ASP A 149 15.21 11.82 -8.40
CA ASP A 149 14.46 10.55 -8.43
C ASP A 149 15.36 9.35 -8.71
N ARG A 150 16.35 9.51 -9.60
CA ARG A 150 17.36 8.51 -9.96
C ARG A 150 18.74 9.15 -10.03
N GLY A 151 19.77 8.36 -9.66
CA GLY A 151 21.15 8.83 -9.71
C GLY A 151 21.40 10.02 -8.79
N LEU A 152 21.16 9.84 -7.47
CA LEU A 152 21.38 10.86 -6.46
C LEU A 152 22.78 11.48 -6.57
N ALA A 153 22.85 12.79 -6.47
CA ALA A 153 24.11 13.51 -6.31
C ALA A 153 24.56 13.45 -4.85
N VAL A 154 25.86 13.61 -4.63
CA VAL A 154 26.46 13.66 -3.28
C VAL A 154 25.86 14.80 -2.44
N GLY A 155 25.34 15.84 -3.11
CA GLY A 155 24.66 16.97 -2.47
C GLY A 155 23.23 16.68 -2.01
N ASP A 156 22.57 15.67 -2.54
CA ASP A 156 21.19 15.37 -2.21
C ASP A 156 21.01 14.91 -0.75
N TYR A 157 19.92 15.30 -0.11
CA TYR A 157 19.67 15.03 1.31
C TYR A 157 19.78 13.56 1.72
N PRO A 158 19.32 12.56 0.92
CA PRO A 158 19.48 11.17 1.30
C PRO A 158 20.95 10.79 1.57
N LEU A 159 21.88 11.27 0.74
CA LEU A 159 23.30 10.98 0.91
C LEU A 159 23.96 11.88 1.98
N ARG A 160 23.44 13.10 2.18
CA ARG A 160 23.93 13.99 3.24
C ARG A 160 23.60 13.48 4.63
N ALA A 161 22.42 12.90 4.81
CA ALA A 161 22.04 12.25 6.06
C ALA A 161 22.93 11.05 6.39
N LEU A 162 23.12 10.14 5.44
CA LEU A 162 23.87 8.89 5.66
C LEU A 162 25.40 9.08 5.71
N GLY A 163 25.94 10.04 4.95
CA GLY A 163 27.39 10.14 4.78
C GLY A 163 27.97 8.88 4.12
N ASP A 164 28.92 8.26 4.78
CA ASP A 164 29.61 7.02 4.35
C ASP A 164 29.13 5.75 5.08
N LEU A 165 28.17 5.84 6.03
CA LEU A 165 27.67 4.69 6.77
C LEU A 165 27.10 3.62 5.84
N PRO A 166 27.50 2.34 6.00
CA PRO A 166 26.79 1.21 5.45
C PRO A 166 25.38 1.13 6.02
N VAL A 167 24.40 0.89 5.14
CA VAL A 167 22.98 0.79 5.54
C VAL A 167 22.46 -0.61 5.25
N PHE A 168 21.84 -1.23 6.25
CA PHE A 168 21.20 -2.52 6.16
C PHE A 168 19.69 -2.35 6.45
N TYR A 169 18.89 -3.06 5.66
CA TYR A 169 17.45 -2.96 5.73
C TYR A 169 16.82 -4.35 5.77
N PRO A 170 16.46 -4.89 6.95
CA PRO A 170 15.49 -5.99 7.02
C PRO A 170 14.21 -5.57 6.29
N TYR A 171 13.83 -6.30 5.24
CA TYR A 171 12.75 -5.90 4.33
C TYR A 171 11.87 -7.08 3.97
N ILE A 172 10.55 -6.91 4.02
CA ILE A 172 9.63 -7.99 3.68
C ILE A 172 9.79 -8.41 2.22
N GLN A 173 9.88 -9.71 1.96
CA GLN A 173 10.14 -10.26 0.62
C GLN A 173 9.05 -9.93 -0.40
N ASP A 174 7.83 -9.63 0.01
CA ASP A 174 6.71 -9.32 -0.89
C ASP A 174 6.69 -7.86 -1.38
N ASN A 175 7.39 -6.93 -0.73
CA ASN A 175 7.41 -5.51 -1.14
C ASN A 175 8.70 -5.12 -1.87
N VAL A 176 8.86 -5.65 -3.09
CA VAL A 176 10.07 -5.43 -3.90
C VAL A 176 10.19 -4.00 -4.41
N GLY A 177 9.08 -3.33 -4.74
CA GLY A 177 9.08 -1.99 -5.32
C GLY A 177 9.76 -0.96 -4.43
N GLU A 178 9.37 -0.91 -3.16
CA GLU A 178 9.95 0.00 -2.17
C GLU A 178 11.34 -0.47 -1.71
N ALA A 179 11.61 -1.78 -1.65
CA ALA A 179 12.95 -2.30 -1.37
C ALA A 179 13.98 -1.80 -2.42
N ILE A 180 13.59 -1.71 -3.68
CA ILE A 180 14.44 -1.11 -4.72
C ILE A 180 14.64 0.38 -4.49
N GLN A 181 13.66 1.09 -3.95
CA GLN A 181 13.79 2.50 -3.57
C GLN A 181 14.81 2.67 -2.42
N ALA A 182 14.72 1.86 -1.38
CA ALA A 182 15.70 1.84 -0.29
C ALA A 182 17.13 1.58 -0.82
N ARG A 183 17.30 0.69 -1.80
CA ARG A 183 18.60 0.45 -2.44
C ARG A 183 19.09 1.64 -3.27
N ARG A 184 18.22 2.23 -4.09
CA ARG A 184 18.61 3.30 -5.03
C ARG A 184 18.86 4.62 -4.32
N ARG A 185 18.03 4.99 -3.36
CA ARG A 185 18.08 6.28 -2.67
C ARG A 185 18.66 6.18 -1.26
N GLY A 186 18.49 5.03 -0.60
CA GLY A 186 19.04 4.75 0.72
C GLY A 186 20.42 4.08 0.72
N ARG A 187 20.97 3.69 -0.44
CA ARG A 187 22.18 2.87 -0.56
C ARG A 187 22.13 1.58 0.29
N ALA A 188 20.95 1.08 0.55
CA ALA A 188 20.76 -0.03 1.45
C ALA A 188 21.15 -1.38 0.83
N VAL A 189 21.74 -2.23 1.63
CA VAL A 189 21.75 -3.67 1.43
C VAL A 189 20.48 -4.19 2.09
N THR A 190 19.50 -4.60 1.29
CA THR A 190 18.28 -5.20 1.84
C THR A 190 18.56 -6.63 2.28
N VAL A 191 17.98 -7.03 3.40
CA VAL A 191 17.99 -8.42 3.86
C VAL A 191 16.52 -8.86 3.92
N SER A 192 16.09 -9.62 2.90
CA SER A 192 14.70 -10.03 2.82
C SER A 192 14.31 -10.93 3.98
N HIS A 193 13.13 -10.71 4.54
CA HIS A 193 12.53 -11.58 5.54
C HIS A 193 11.23 -12.20 5.06
N GLN A 194 10.84 -13.30 5.67
CA GLN A 194 9.62 -14.01 5.33
C GLN A 194 8.37 -13.16 5.62
N THR A 195 7.29 -13.50 4.93
CA THR A 195 5.93 -13.07 5.31
C THR A 195 5.45 -13.88 6.51
N PRO A 196 4.37 -13.47 7.20
CA PRO A 196 3.67 -14.32 8.13
C PRO A 196 3.30 -15.68 7.50
N SER A 197 3.08 -16.69 8.34
CA SER A 197 2.55 -17.97 7.89
C SER A 197 1.12 -17.83 7.37
N PHE A 198 0.74 -18.71 6.45
CA PHE A 198 -0.61 -18.71 5.89
C PHE A 198 -1.37 -19.99 6.25
N ALA A 199 -2.68 -19.88 6.35
CA ALA A 199 -3.60 -20.99 6.40
C ALA A 199 -4.81 -20.71 5.51
N PRO A 200 -5.58 -21.75 5.07
CA PRO A 200 -6.89 -21.51 4.50
C PRO A 200 -7.80 -20.86 5.54
N ALA A 201 -8.61 -19.91 5.11
CA ALA A 201 -9.49 -19.18 6.01
C ALA A 201 -10.55 -20.10 6.65
N GLY A 202 -11.05 -21.09 5.91
CA GLY A 202 -12.18 -21.91 6.37
C GLY A 202 -13.46 -21.08 6.50
N LEU A 203 -14.51 -21.70 7.02
CA LEU A 203 -15.75 -21.06 7.38
C LEU A 203 -15.88 -20.94 8.90
N TYR A 204 -16.69 -20.01 9.35
CA TYR A 204 -16.98 -19.79 10.77
C TYR A 204 -18.41 -19.29 10.94
N ASP A 205 -18.98 -19.49 12.12
CA ASP A 205 -20.29 -18.97 12.54
C ASP A 205 -21.37 -19.12 11.43
N GLU A 206 -22.02 -18.02 11.06
CA GLU A 206 -23.09 -18.00 10.05
C GLU A 206 -22.64 -18.44 8.64
N LEU A 207 -21.37 -18.30 8.28
CA LEU A 207 -20.87 -18.71 6.97
C LEU A 207 -20.86 -20.25 6.86
N ARG A 208 -20.45 -20.93 7.93
CA ARG A 208 -20.49 -22.39 8.04
C ARG A 208 -21.92 -22.91 7.99
N ASP A 209 -22.80 -22.28 8.79
CA ASP A 209 -24.20 -22.72 8.91
C ASP A 209 -24.95 -22.52 7.57
N LEU A 210 -24.65 -21.42 6.87
CA LEU A 210 -25.22 -21.15 5.55
C LEU A 210 -24.73 -22.17 4.51
N HIS A 211 -23.45 -22.53 4.52
CA HIS A 211 -22.92 -23.57 3.63
C HIS A 211 -23.61 -24.92 3.88
N GLN A 212 -23.81 -25.31 5.13
CA GLN A 212 -24.54 -26.52 5.48
C GLN A 212 -25.99 -26.49 4.98
N LEU A 213 -26.72 -25.38 5.15
CA LEU A 213 -28.08 -25.21 4.64
C LEU A 213 -28.17 -25.37 3.11
N ILE A 214 -27.16 -24.92 2.39
CA ILE A 214 -27.06 -25.09 0.93
C ILE A 214 -26.98 -26.59 0.58
N HIS A 215 -26.12 -27.34 1.23
CA HIS A 215 -25.99 -28.79 1.00
C HIS A 215 -27.25 -29.55 1.38
N GLU A 216 -27.93 -29.21 2.47
CA GLU A 216 -29.21 -29.77 2.83
C GLU A 216 -30.27 -29.50 1.76
N TYR A 217 -30.36 -28.26 1.27
CA TYR A 217 -31.27 -27.88 0.18
C TYR A 217 -31.02 -28.68 -1.10
N GLN A 218 -29.77 -28.94 -1.46
CA GLN A 218 -29.39 -29.67 -2.67
C GLN A 218 -29.82 -31.14 -2.63
N GLN A 219 -30.01 -31.72 -1.43
CA GLN A 219 -30.42 -33.10 -1.23
C GLN A 219 -31.97 -33.29 -1.24
N LEU A 220 -32.73 -32.19 -1.22
CA LEU A 220 -34.20 -32.25 -1.14
C LEU A 220 -34.83 -32.39 -2.52
N ASP A 221 -35.81 -33.25 -2.62
CA ASP A 221 -36.71 -33.31 -3.77
C ASP A 221 -37.60 -32.07 -3.88
N GLU A 222 -38.15 -31.84 -5.06
CA GLU A 222 -39.09 -30.75 -5.28
C GLU A 222 -40.32 -30.87 -4.37
N GLY A 223 -40.75 -29.74 -3.77
CA GLY A 223 -41.90 -29.70 -2.90
C GLY A 223 -41.77 -28.73 -1.74
N ALA A 224 -42.76 -28.73 -0.86
CA ALA A 224 -42.93 -27.76 0.23
C ALA A 224 -41.74 -27.72 1.20
N VAL A 225 -40.99 -28.83 1.38
CA VAL A 225 -39.79 -28.85 2.25
C VAL A 225 -38.65 -28.07 1.60
N ARG A 226 -38.41 -28.29 0.30
CA ARG A 226 -37.40 -27.56 -0.46
C ARG A 226 -37.70 -26.06 -0.55
N GLU A 227 -38.96 -25.70 -0.74
CA GLU A 227 -39.37 -24.29 -0.73
C GLU A 227 -39.13 -23.61 0.62
N ARG A 228 -39.42 -24.30 1.73
CA ARG A 228 -39.13 -23.80 3.09
C ARG A 228 -37.62 -23.66 3.32
N SER A 229 -36.82 -24.63 2.88
CA SER A 229 -35.36 -24.54 2.97
C SER A 229 -34.78 -23.38 2.15
N ALA A 230 -35.31 -23.14 0.94
CA ALA A 230 -34.96 -21.97 0.15
C ALA A 230 -35.28 -20.65 0.88
N GLU A 231 -36.45 -20.57 1.59
CA GLU A 231 -36.76 -19.38 2.36
C GLU A 231 -35.83 -19.23 3.58
N GLN A 232 -35.43 -20.32 4.24
CA GLN A 232 -34.45 -20.28 5.32
C GLN A 232 -33.09 -19.78 4.84
N ILE A 233 -32.61 -20.24 3.68
CA ILE A 233 -31.38 -19.76 3.07
C ILE A 233 -31.49 -18.25 2.78
N ARG A 234 -32.57 -17.80 2.13
CA ARG A 234 -32.79 -16.37 1.87
C ARG A 234 -32.80 -15.53 3.15
N ALA A 235 -33.45 -16.03 4.20
CA ALA A 235 -33.48 -15.35 5.50
C ALA A 235 -32.09 -15.27 6.15
N ALA A 236 -31.32 -16.36 6.14
CA ALA A 236 -29.95 -16.40 6.66
C ALA A 236 -29.02 -15.45 5.87
N VAL A 237 -29.14 -15.44 4.55
CA VAL A 237 -28.39 -14.56 3.65
C VAL A 237 -28.65 -13.09 3.96
N ARG A 238 -29.94 -12.71 4.15
CA ARG A 238 -30.30 -11.33 4.54
C ARG A 238 -29.76 -10.96 5.91
N ALA A 239 -29.91 -11.84 6.88
CA ALA A 239 -29.42 -11.60 8.24
C ALA A 239 -27.90 -11.41 8.28
N ALA A 240 -27.18 -12.12 7.41
CA ALA A 240 -25.74 -12.01 7.25
C ALA A 240 -25.30 -10.95 6.22
N HIS A 241 -26.22 -10.21 5.58
CA HIS A 241 -25.92 -9.24 4.50
C HIS A 241 -25.09 -9.79 3.33
N MET A 242 -25.16 -11.10 3.09
CA MET A 242 -24.41 -11.76 2.00
C MET A 242 -24.96 -11.41 0.61
N ASN A 243 -26.26 -11.12 0.50
CA ASN A 243 -26.86 -10.60 -0.73
C ASN A 243 -26.27 -9.25 -1.12
N ASP A 244 -26.02 -8.37 -0.15
CA ASP A 244 -25.41 -7.06 -0.38
C ASP A 244 -23.94 -7.21 -0.80
N ASP A 245 -23.19 -8.13 -0.17
CA ASP A 245 -21.82 -8.46 -0.55
C ASP A 245 -21.72 -8.97 -2.00
N LEU A 246 -22.76 -9.68 -2.47
CA LEU A 246 -22.83 -10.25 -3.82
C LEU A 246 -23.52 -9.31 -4.83
N GLY A 247 -24.09 -8.20 -4.40
CA GLY A 247 -24.81 -7.25 -5.25
C GLY A 247 -26.17 -7.81 -5.74
N TRP A 248 -26.80 -8.73 -4.99
CA TRP A 248 -28.10 -9.31 -5.33
C TRP A 248 -29.23 -8.66 -4.54
N SER A 249 -30.22 -8.13 -5.24
CA SER A 249 -31.45 -7.64 -4.60
C SER A 249 -32.34 -8.79 -4.15
N GLU A 250 -33.23 -8.53 -3.17
CA GLU A 250 -34.24 -9.50 -2.76
C GLU A 250 -35.13 -10.01 -3.90
N ALA A 251 -35.49 -9.10 -4.82
CA ALA A 251 -36.31 -9.44 -5.98
C ALA A 251 -35.54 -10.41 -6.90
N ALA A 252 -34.28 -10.12 -7.23
CA ALA A 252 -33.44 -10.99 -8.06
C ALA A 252 -33.22 -12.36 -7.42
N MET A 253 -33.00 -12.43 -6.09
CA MET A 253 -32.87 -13.70 -5.36
C MET A 253 -34.14 -14.56 -5.39
N ARG A 254 -35.32 -13.95 -5.51
CA ARG A 254 -36.60 -14.67 -5.63
C ARG A 254 -36.93 -15.09 -7.07
N GLU A 255 -36.53 -14.24 -8.01
CA GLU A 255 -36.76 -14.47 -9.45
C GLU A 255 -35.91 -15.63 -9.98
N ASP A 256 -34.64 -15.68 -9.61
CA ASP A 256 -33.71 -16.75 -10.01
C ASP A 256 -32.90 -17.28 -8.82
N PHE A 257 -33.59 -17.95 -7.89
CA PHE A 257 -32.95 -18.56 -6.73
C PHE A 257 -31.87 -19.59 -7.07
N PRO A 258 -32.02 -20.47 -8.09
CA PRO A 258 -30.95 -21.39 -8.46
C PRO A 258 -29.65 -20.70 -8.91
N ALA A 259 -29.72 -19.65 -9.72
CA ALA A 259 -28.55 -18.88 -10.12
C ALA A 259 -27.91 -18.18 -8.93
N PHE A 260 -28.71 -17.54 -8.08
CA PHE A 260 -28.22 -16.94 -6.83
C PHE A 260 -27.51 -17.96 -5.94
N LEU A 261 -28.11 -19.14 -5.75
CA LEU A 261 -27.54 -20.20 -4.92
C LEU A 261 -26.16 -20.65 -5.43
N GLY A 262 -25.99 -20.77 -6.74
CA GLY A 262 -24.70 -21.06 -7.35
C GLY A 262 -23.67 -19.99 -7.04
N VAL A 263 -24.00 -18.70 -7.21
CA VAL A 263 -23.10 -17.58 -6.92
C VAL A 263 -22.73 -17.54 -5.44
N LEU A 264 -23.69 -17.77 -4.54
CA LEU A 264 -23.48 -17.80 -3.09
C LEU A 264 -22.56 -18.96 -2.69
N HIS A 265 -22.80 -20.16 -3.21
CA HIS A 265 -22.00 -21.35 -2.94
C HIS A 265 -20.53 -21.14 -3.38
N ASP A 266 -20.33 -20.68 -4.61
CA ASP A 266 -19.00 -20.34 -5.13
C ASP A 266 -18.31 -19.25 -4.31
N HIS A 267 -19.06 -18.29 -3.77
CA HIS A 267 -18.52 -17.24 -2.92
C HIS A 267 -18.03 -17.80 -1.59
N LEU A 268 -18.82 -18.65 -0.93
CA LEU A 268 -18.42 -19.30 0.32
C LEU A 268 -17.17 -20.17 0.14
N HIS A 269 -17.06 -20.91 -0.97
CA HIS A 269 -15.87 -21.68 -1.30
C HIS A 269 -14.64 -20.80 -1.48
N ARG A 270 -14.77 -19.66 -2.15
CA ARG A 270 -13.66 -18.71 -2.31
C ARG A 270 -13.21 -18.09 -0.99
N LEU A 271 -14.16 -17.72 -0.13
CA LEU A 271 -13.83 -17.23 1.22
C LEU A 271 -13.06 -18.31 1.98
N ALA A 272 -13.58 -19.53 2.01
CA ALA A 272 -12.97 -20.65 2.73
C ALA A 272 -11.57 -21.02 2.24
N GLY A 273 -11.37 -21.02 0.92
CA GLY A 273 -10.10 -21.37 0.27
C GLY A 273 -9.07 -20.23 0.25
N SER A 274 -9.43 -19.01 0.62
CA SER A 274 -8.51 -17.88 0.60
C SER A 274 -7.34 -18.09 1.56
N ALA A 275 -6.13 -17.74 1.11
CA ALA A 275 -4.95 -17.80 1.96
C ALA A 275 -4.96 -16.62 2.93
N MET A 276 -5.05 -16.93 4.22
CA MET A 276 -5.12 -15.94 5.28
C MET A 276 -3.79 -15.89 6.06
N PRO A 277 -3.14 -14.73 6.22
CA PRO A 277 -1.95 -14.62 7.05
C PRO A 277 -2.30 -14.77 8.53
N LEU A 278 -1.47 -15.51 9.26
CA LEU A 278 -1.63 -15.81 10.68
C LEU A 278 -0.50 -15.21 11.50
N GLY A 279 -0.78 -14.15 12.23
CA GLY A 279 0.21 -13.43 13.03
C GLY A 279 1.14 -12.57 12.19
N LEU A 280 2.28 -12.25 12.76
CA LEU A 280 3.37 -11.50 12.17
C LEU A 280 4.61 -12.38 12.01
N HIS A 281 5.62 -11.88 11.30
CA HIS A 281 6.91 -12.57 11.19
C HIS A 281 7.92 -11.95 12.14
N THR A 282 8.58 -12.76 12.96
CA THR A 282 9.72 -12.33 13.76
C THR A 282 11.00 -12.55 12.97
N PHE A 283 11.73 -11.47 12.68
CA PHE A 283 12.96 -11.52 11.92
C PHE A 283 13.97 -12.54 12.47
N GLY A 284 14.44 -13.42 11.64
CA GLY A 284 15.40 -14.48 11.99
C GLY A 284 14.79 -15.69 12.70
N VAL A 285 13.47 -15.72 12.91
CA VAL A 285 12.79 -16.83 13.60
C VAL A 285 11.82 -17.51 12.64
N ALA A 286 12.06 -18.78 12.35
CA ALA A 286 11.12 -19.56 11.55
C ALA A 286 9.79 -19.74 12.28
N ALA A 287 8.69 -19.70 11.55
CA ALA A 287 7.38 -20.00 12.09
C ALA A 287 7.35 -21.41 12.69
N SER A 288 6.42 -21.65 13.63
CA SER A 288 6.28 -22.96 14.27
C SER A 288 6.04 -24.06 13.23
N PRO A 289 6.46 -25.32 13.51
CA PRO A 289 6.25 -26.44 12.60
C PRO A 289 4.78 -26.62 12.17
N GLU A 290 3.84 -26.32 13.07
CA GLU A 290 2.41 -26.42 12.84
C GLU A 290 1.90 -25.33 11.88
N LEU A 291 2.36 -24.09 12.05
CA LEU A 291 1.99 -22.99 11.17
C LEU A 291 2.57 -23.15 9.76
N ARG A 292 3.81 -23.67 9.65
CA ARG A 292 4.40 -23.97 8.36
C ARG A 292 3.62 -24.99 7.54
N LEU A 293 2.94 -25.97 8.16
CA LEU A 293 2.09 -26.95 7.43
C LEU A 293 0.96 -26.25 6.65
N GLY A 294 0.33 -25.24 7.24
CA GLY A 294 -0.69 -24.43 6.56
C GLY A 294 -0.13 -23.71 5.33
N THR A 295 1.03 -23.07 5.48
CA THR A 295 1.73 -22.40 4.38
C THR A 295 2.13 -23.38 3.28
N VAL A 296 2.73 -24.52 3.63
CA VAL A 296 3.09 -25.57 2.67
C VAL A 296 1.88 -26.07 1.92
N MET A 297 0.75 -26.28 2.59
CA MET A 297 -0.49 -26.72 1.99
C MET A 297 -1.00 -25.73 0.94
N GLN A 298 -0.98 -24.42 1.25
CA GLN A 298 -1.34 -23.37 0.30
C GLN A 298 -0.36 -23.29 -0.89
N GLN A 299 0.94 -23.47 -0.64
CA GLN A 299 1.97 -23.46 -1.69
C GLN A 299 1.86 -24.66 -2.65
N LEU A 300 1.46 -25.83 -2.16
CA LEU A 300 1.22 -27.03 -2.98
C LEU A 300 -0.03 -26.87 -3.85
N GLY A 301 -1.09 -26.32 -3.26
CA GLY A 301 -2.34 -26.02 -3.94
C GLY A 301 -3.05 -27.22 -4.54
N GLU A 302 -3.84 -26.96 -5.56
CA GLU A 302 -4.72 -27.94 -6.24
C GLU A 302 -4.04 -29.25 -6.66
N PRO A 303 -2.79 -29.29 -7.18
CA PRO A 303 -2.13 -30.56 -7.51
C PRO A 303 -2.03 -31.53 -6.33
N TYR A 304 -1.83 -31.02 -5.12
CA TYR A 304 -1.77 -31.84 -3.91
C TYR A 304 -3.17 -32.35 -3.52
N TYR A 305 -4.19 -31.52 -3.59
CA TYR A 305 -5.56 -31.91 -3.25
C TYR A 305 -6.08 -32.98 -4.19
N ARG A 306 -5.86 -32.82 -5.49
CA ARG A 306 -6.22 -33.81 -6.51
C ARG A 306 -5.44 -35.14 -6.33
N ALA A 307 -4.17 -35.08 -5.93
CA ALA A 307 -3.40 -36.31 -5.62
C ALA A 307 -3.95 -37.06 -4.42
N LEU A 308 -4.66 -36.40 -3.52
CA LEU A 308 -5.40 -37.00 -2.42
C LEU A 308 -6.81 -37.45 -2.81
N GLY A 309 -7.29 -37.17 -4.03
CA GLY A 309 -8.66 -37.40 -4.44
C GLY A 309 -9.67 -36.51 -3.71
N LEU A 310 -9.25 -35.28 -3.36
CA LEU A 310 -10.08 -34.29 -2.73
C LEU A 310 -10.54 -33.26 -3.77
N ASP A 311 -11.77 -32.79 -3.64
CA ASP A 311 -12.26 -31.67 -4.40
C ASP A 311 -11.65 -30.37 -3.85
N PRO A 312 -10.89 -29.59 -4.65
CA PRO A 312 -10.30 -28.34 -4.17
C PRO A 312 -11.31 -27.30 -3.70
N ASP A 313 -12.50 -27.27 -4.31
CA ASP A 313 -13.51 -26.27 -4.01
C ASP A 313 -14.19 -26.55 -2.66
N GLU A 314 -14.50 -27.82 -2.37
CA GLU A 314 -15.13 -28.24 -1.11
C GLU A 314 -14.16 -28.37 0.07
N LEU A 315 -12.87 -28.54 -0.21
CA LEU A 315 -11.87 -28.94 0.79
C LEU A 315 -11.84 -28.04 2.02
N PHE A 316 -11.99 -26.74 1.83
CA PHE A 316 -11.89 -25.73 2.88
C PHE A 316 -13.24 -25.18 3.34
N ALA A 317 -14.34 -25.57 2.69
CA ALA A 317 -15.69 -25.12 3.01
C ALA A 317 -16.25 -25.80 4.28
N ALA A 318 -15.44 -25.87 5.32
CA ALA A 318 -15.73 -26.45 6.61
C ALA A 318 -15.35 -25.47 7.73
N ASP A 319 -15.80 -25.74 8.96
CA ASP A 319 -15.36 -25.00 10.14
C ASP A 319 -13.82 -24.97 10.18
N PHE A 320 -13.23 -23.79 10.32
CA PHE A 320 -11.78 -23.62 10.29
C PHE A 320 -11.08 -24.46 11.36
N ARG A 321 -11.75 -24.76 12.50
CA ARG A 321 -11.22 -25.61 13.56
C ARG A 321 -11.06 -27.05 13.12
N ALA A 322 -11.96 -27.51 12.25
CA ALA A 322 -11.96 -28.88 11.72
C ALA A 322 -10.94 -29.09 10.58
N LEU A 323 -10.46 -28.01 9.95
CA LEU A 323 -9.52 -28.13 8.81
C LEU A 323 -8.24 -28.88 9.15
N ARG A 324 -7.72 -28.72 10.37
CA ARG A 324 -6.51 -29.43 10.85
C ARG A 324 -6.72 -30.93 10.98
N GLU A 325 -7.96 -31.37 11.14
CA GLU A 325 -8.34 -32.77 11.19
C GLU A 325 -8.64 -33.38 9.80
N GLY A 326 -8.71 -32.52 8.80
CA GLY A 326 -8.96 -32.94 7.43
C GLY A 326 -7.82 -33.78 6.85
N ARG A 327 -8.16 -34.58 5.83
CA ARG A 327 -7.21 -35.49 5.17
C ARG A 327 -5.97 -34.80 4.63
N ALA A 328 -6.12 -33.62 4.06
CA ALA A 328 -4.99 -32.86 3.50
C ALA A 328 -3.97 -32.49 4.58
N TYR A 329 -4.43 -31.92 5.69
CA TYR A 329 -3.55 -31.51 6.79
C TYR A 329 -2.91 -32.71 7.49
N ARG A 330 -3.72 -33.76 7.84
CA ARG A 330 -3.22 -34.99 8.49
C ARG A 330 -2.18 -35.72 7.63
N THR A 331 -2.31 -35.67 6.32
CA THR A 331 -1.31 -36.27 5.43
C THR A 331 0.03 -35.54 5.53
N LEU A 332 0.03 -34.18 5.46
CA LEU A 332 1.26 -33.43 5.66
C LEU A 332 1.84 -33.65 7.05
N GLN A 333 1.00 -33.62 8.10
CA GLN A 333 1.41 -33.92 9.47
C GLN A 333 2.15 -35.26 9.55
N ARG A 334 1.53 -36.32 9.03
CA ARG A 334 2.10 -37.68 9.05
C ARG A 334 3.48 -37.77 8.42
N TYR A 335 3.66 -37.13 7.24
CA TYR A 335 4.90 -37.29 6.46
C TYR A 335 5.97 -36.25 6.76
N LEU A 336 5.62 -35.11 7.31
CA LEU A 336 6.56 -34.05 7.64
C LEU A 336 6.89 -33.96 9.14
N ARG A 337 6.04 -34.53 10.03
CA ARG A 337 6.20 -34.42 11.50
C ARG A 337 6.30 -35.78 12.18
N ASP A 338 5.42 -36.72 11.80
CA ASP A 338 5.28 -37.99 12.53
C ASP A 338 6.15 -39.14 11.95
N GLY A 339 7.13 -38.82 11.11
CA GLY A 339 8.11 -39.77 10.61
C GLY A 339 7.62 -40.71 9.51
N GLY A 340 6.52 -40.39 8.83
CA GLY A 340 6.02 -41.18 7.69
C GLY A 340 7.05 -41.28 6.57
N GLU A 341 7.26 -42.47 6.02
CA GLU A 341 8.22 -42.75 4.96
C GLU A 341 7.63 -42.43 3.58
N ILE A 342 7.98 -41.28 3.01
CA ILE A 342 7.48 -40.81 1.71
C ILE A 342 7.82 -41.80 0.60
N ALA A 343 8.96 -42.51 0.67
CA ALA A 343 9.38 -43.52 -0.32
C ALA A 343 8.41 -44.71 -0.43
N LYS A 344 7.65 -44.99 0.63
CA LYS A 344 6.65 -46.09 0.69
C LYS A 344 5.26 -45.69 0.19
N VAL A 345 5.05 -44.44 -0.20
CA VAL A 345 3.77 -43.96 -0.77
C VAL A 345 3.60 -44.58 -2.16
N ALA A 346 2.52 -45.38 -2.30
CA ALA A 346 2.28 -46.10 -3.54
C ALA A 346 1.93 -45.21 -4.73
N ASP A 347 1.08 -44.19 -4.50
CA ASP A 347 0.69 -43.23 -5.52
C ASP A 347 1.87 -42.31 -5.89
N PRO A 348 2.35 -42.37 -7.14
CA PRO A 348 3.50 -41.55 -7.58
C PRO A 348 3.20 -40.06 -7.56
N ARG A 349 1.95 -39.62 -7.84
CA ARG A 349 1.54 -38.20 -7.82
C ARG A 349 1.57 -37.67 -6.38
N LEU A 350 1.01 -38.42 -5.45
CA LEU A 350 1.06 -38.05 -4.05
C LEU A 350 2.50 -38.04 -3.52
N ARG A 351 3.30 -39.03 -3.91
CA ARG A 351 4.72 -39.08 -3.52
C ARG A 351 5.49 -37.82 -3.99
N GLU A 352 5.28 -37.39 -5.21
CA GLU A 352 5.88 -36.17 -5.77
C GLU A 352 5.50 -34.96 -4.96
N GLN A 353 4.20 -34.80 -4.66
CA GLN A 353 3.72 -33.65 -3.86
C GLN A 353 4.30 -33.67 -2.42
N LEU A 354 4.46 -34.83 -1.82
CA LEU A 354 5.07 -34.96 -0.48
C LEU A 354 6.58 -34.66 -0.49
N LEU A 355 7.30 -35.03 -1.55
CA LEU A 355 8.70 -34.64 -1.71
C LEU A 355 8.83 -33.13 -1.87
N ARG A 356 7.96 -32.51 -2.66
CA ARG A 356 7.87 -31.05 -2.78
C ARG A 356 7.51 -30.39 -1.45
N ALA A 357 6.53 -30.92 -0.73
CA ALA A 357 6.14 -30.45 0.59
C ALA A 357 7.32 -30.41 1.57
N ARG A 358 8.13 -31.47 1.58
CA ARG A 358 9.33 -31.55 2.45
C ARG A 358 10.37 -30.48 2.10
N GLU A 359 10.56 -30.21 0.83
CA GLU A 359 11.48 -29.15 0.39
C GLU A 359 10.96 -27.76 0.76
N LEU A 360 9.65 -27.49 0.56
CA LEU A 360 9.01 -26.23 0.95
C LEU A 360 9.08 -26.00 2.47
N ASP A 361 8.78 -27.03 3.26
CA ASP A 361 8.89 -26.93 4.72
C ASP A 361 10.32 -26.66 5.20
N ARG A 362 11.32 -27.29 4.54
CA ARG A 362 12.73 -27.01 4.82
C ARG A 362 13.11 -25.57 4.49
N GLN A 363 12.65 -25.02 3.38
CA GLN A 363 12.90 -23.62 3.00
C GLN A 363 12.24 -22.63 3.97
N LEU A 364 11.03 -22.92 4.45
CA LEU A 364 10.36 -22.10 5.45
C LEU A 364 11.01 -22.21 6.85
N ALA A 365 11.68 -23.31 7.15
CA ALA A 365 12.40 -23.51 8.40
C ALA A 365 13.77 -22.82 8.43
N ASP A 366 14.37 -22.61 7.26
CA ASP A 366 15.68 -21.95 7.08
C ASP A 366 15.45 -20.52 6.56
N THR A 367 15.37 -19.56 7.47
CA THR A 367 15.11 -18.17 7.09
C THR A 367 16.33 -17.51 6.46
N GLY A 368 17.55 -17.87 6.85
CA GLY A 368 18.80 -17.26 6.39
C GLY A 368 18.93 -15.75 6.70
N GLU A 369 18.02 -15.19 7.47
CA GLU A 369 17.86 -13.75 7.69
C GLU A 369 18.97 -13.17 8.59
N LEU A 370 19.17 -13.77 9.76
CA LEU A 370 20.20 -13.36 10.71
C LEU A 370 21.59 -13.58 10.13
N GLU A 371 21.81 -14.71 9.46
CA GLU A 371 23.08 -15.04 8.80
C GLU A 371 23.43 -14.00 7.72
N ALA A 372 22.43 -13.59 6.92
CA ALA A 372 22.62 -12.58 5.88
C ALA A 372 22.89 -11.20 6.47
N LEU A 373 22.17 -10.79 7.53
CA LEU A 373 22.41 -9.53 8.21
C LEU A 373 23.81 -9.49 8.85
N LEU A 374 24.17 -10.54 9.59
CA LEU A 374 25.49 -10.64 10.21
C LEU A 374 26.63 -10.74 9.19
N ALA A 375 26.39 -11.40 8.05
CA ALA A 375 27.35 -11.42 6.93
C ALA A 375 27.57 -10.01 6.39
N GLY A 376 26.51 -9.25 6.16
CA GLY A 376 26.57 -7.87 5.72
C GLY A 376 27.30 -6.96 6.70
N LEU A 377 26.96 -7.02 7.99
CA LEU A 377 27.63 -6.26 9.05
C LEU A 377 29.13 -6.60 9.17
N ALA A 378 29.50 -7.85 8.87
CA ALA A 378 30.90 -8.27 8.81
C ALA A 378 31.60 -7.90 7.47
N GLY A 379 31.00 -7.09 6.63
CA GLY A 379 31.55 -6.68 5.33
C GLY A 379 31.56 -7.78 4.27
N ARG A 380 30.84 -8.89 4.48
CA ARG A 380 30.72 -9.99 3.53
C ARG A 380 29.56 -9.78 2.58
N PHE A 381 29.59 -10.48 1.46
CA PHE A 381 28.59 -10.40 0.41
C PHE A 381 27.24 -10.97 0.86
N VAL A 382 26.17 -10.19 0.75
CA VAL A 382 24.77 -10.66 0.88
C VAL A 382 24.28 -11.00 -0.52
N ALA A 383 23.99 -12.29 -0.74
CA ALA A 383 23.58 -12.77 -2.06
C ALA A 383 22.30 -12.11 -2.54
N PRO A 384 22.20 -11.69 -3.81
CA PRO A 384 20.98 -11.14 -4.36
C PRO A 384 19.91 -12.24 -4.51
N GLY A 385 18.64 -11.83 -4.49
CA GLY A 385 17.53 -12.74 -4.75
C GLY A 385 16.26 -11.99 -5.11
N PRO A 386 15.34 -12.65 -5.84
CA PRO A 386 14.04 -12.07 -6.15
C PRO A 386 13.20 -11.96 -4.87
N GLY A 387 12.27 -11.02 -4.87
CA GLY A 387 11.16 -11.00 -3.93
C GLY A 387 9.86 -11.40 -4.61
N GLY A 388 8.79 -11.45 -3.84
CA GLY A 388 7.44 -11.75 -4.29
C GLY A 388 6.61 -12.49 -3.25
N ASP A 389 5.39 -12.80 -3.62
CA ASP A 389 4.44 -13.52 -2.78
C ASP A 389 4.84 -15.01 -2.66
N PRO A 390 5.12 -15.52 -1.44
CA PRO A 390 5.60 -16.90 -1.26
C PRO A 390 4.53 -17.96 -1.53
N ILE A 391 3.23 -17.63 -1.51
CA ILE A 391 2.17 -18.58 -1.87
C ILE A 391 2.13 -18.75 -3.39
N ARG A 392 2.28 -17.68 -4.13
CA ARG A 392 2.27 -17.70 -5.61
C ARG A 392 3.60 -18.11 -6.21
N ASN A 393 4.69 -17.71 -5.57
CA ASN A 393 6.05 -18.08 -5.95
C ASN A 393 6.79 -18.74 -4.76
N PRO A 394 6.55 -20.04 -4.52
CA PRO A 394 7.11 -20.73 -3.36
C PRO A 394 8.64 -20.82 -3.34
N GLN A 395 9.32 -20.40 -4.42
CA GLN A 395 10.79 -20.45 -4.51
C GLN A 395 11.47 -19.14 -4.13
N VAL A 396 10.70 -18.13 -3.68
CA VAL A 396 11.29 -16.88 -3.19
C VAL A 396 12.00 -17.13 -1.86
N PRO A 397 13.33 -17.02 -1.80
CA PRO A 397 14.08 -17.20 -0.58
C PRO A 397 14.09 -15.92 0.26
N SER A 398 14.14 -16.06 1.60
CA SER A 398 14.52 -14.97 2.51
C SER A 398 16.01 -14.86 2.72
N GLY A 399 16.50 -13.87 3.47
CA GLY A 399 17.92 -13.62 3.68
C GLY A 399 18.66 -13.15 2.42
N ARG A 400 17.99 -12.43 1.53
CA ARG A 400 18.57 -12.00 0.24
C ARG A 400 18.55 -10.48 0.10
N ASN A 401 19.55 -9.97 -0.62
CA ASN A 401 19.55 -8.59 -1.08
C ASN A 401 18.60 -8.50 -2.28
N LEU A 402 17.38 -8.00 -2.06
CA LEU A 402 16.33 -7.99 -3.05
C LEU A 402 16.76 -7.23 -4.31
N PHE A 403 16.45 -7.77 -5.47
CA PHE A 403 16.63 -7.10 -6.75
C PHE A 403 15.31 -7.07 -7.53
N ALA A 404 15.16 -6.02 -8.36
CA ALA A 404 14.09 -5.97 -9.34
C ALA A 404 14.44 -6.87 -10.54
N PHE A 405 13.41 -7.37 -11.18
CA PHE A 405 13.53 -8.00 -12.49
C PHE A 405 13.81 -6.94 -13.58
N GLU A 406 14.02 -7.40 -14.83
CA GLU A 406 14.28 -6.53 -15.97
C GLU A 406 13.00 -5.78 -16.39
N ALA A 407 12.89 -4.50 -16.01
CA ALA A 407 11.69 -3.67 -16.27
C ALA A 407 11.40 -3.47 -17.77
N ASP A 408 12.39 -3.58 -18.62
CA ASP A 408 12.27 -3.50 -20.08
C ASP A 408 11.61 -4.73 -20.72
N LYS A 409 11.32 -5.78 -19.94
CA LYS A 409 10.55 -6.96 -20.37
C LYS A 409 9.05 -6.86 -20.02
N VAL A 410 8.60 -5.77 -19.43
CA VAL A 410 7.18 -5.58 -19.07
C VAL A 410 6.45 -4.82 -20.16
N PRO A 411 5.24 -5.30 -20.56
CA PRO A 411 4.62 -6.57 -20.18
C PRO A 411 5.29 -7.78 -20.86
N THR A 412 5.31 -8.92 -20.17
CA THR A 412 5.72 -10.17 -20.81
C THR A 412 4.64 -10.69 -21.77
N ARG A 413 4.99 -11.63 -22.67
CA ARG A 413 4.01 -12.24 -23.61
C ARG A 413 2.84 -12.88 -22.86
N ALA A 414 3.15 -13.69 -21.83
CA ALA A 414 2.12 -14.33 -21.02
C ALA A 414 1.24 -13.32 -20.25
N ALA A 415 1.83 -12.23 -19.75
CA ALA A 415 1.05 -11.16 -19.13
C ALA A 415 0.15 -10.42 -20.13
N TYR A 416 0.60 -10.27 -21.39
CA TYR A 416 -0.24 -9.68 -22.43
C TYR A 416 -1.44 -10.55 -22.77
N GLU A 417 -1.28 -11.86 -22.84
CA GLU A 417 -2.36 -12.82 -23.05
C GLU A 417 -3.34 -12.84 -21.87
N ALA A 418 -2.84 -12.96 -20.63
CA ALA A 418 -3.67 -12.89 -19.42
C ALA A 418 -4.39 -11.54 -19.27
N GLY A 419 -3.78 -10.46 -19.73
CA GLY A 419 -4.38 -9.13 -19.77
C GLY A 419 -5.59 -9.04 -20.72
N ALA A 420 -5.61 -9.83 -21.80
CA ALA A 420 -6.77 -9.93 -22.68
C ALA A 420 -7.99 -10.54 -21.98
N GLU A 421 -7.76 -11.64 -21.24
CA GLU A 421 -8.80 -12.30 -20.44
C GLU A 421 -9.34 -11.35 -19.35
N ALA A 422 -8.44 -10.73 -18.61
CA ALA A 422 -8.79 -9.79 -17.55
C ALA A 422 -9.54 -8.56 -18.09
N PHE A 423 -9.20 -8.06 -19.28
CA PHE A 423 -9.92 -6.98 -19.92
C PHE A 423 -11.30 -7.42 -20.42
N GLY A 424 -11.42 -8.65 -20.95
CA GLY A 424 -12.72 -9.25 -21.31
C GLY A 424 -13.66 -9.29 -20.12
N GLN A 425 -13.21 -9.82 -18.99
CA GLN A 425 -13.98 -9.87 -17.73
C GLN A 425 -14.37 -8.47 -17.23
N LEU A 426 -13.47 -7.48 -17.32
CA LEU A 426 -13.77 -6.09 -16.97
C LEU A 426 -14.93 -5.55 -17.81
N LEU A 427 -14.91 -5.78 -19.13
CA LEU A 427 -16.00 -5.35 -20.01
C LEU A 427 -17.32 -6.06 -19.70
N GLU A 428 -17.27 -7.34 -19.39
CA GLU A 428 -18.46 -8.13 -19.01
C GLU A 428 -19.04 -7.64 -17.69
N SER A 429 -18.22 -7.46 -16.65
CA SER A 429 -18.64 -6.93 -15.35
C SER A 429 -19.25 -5.54 -15.50
N TYR A 430 -18.58 -4.65 -16.22
CA TYR A 430 -19.11 -3.30 -16.44
C TYR A 430 -20.44 -3.32 -17.21
N ARG A 431 -20.58 -4.14 -18.26
CA ARG A 431 -21.84 -4.26 -19.02
C ARG A 431 -23.00 -4.81 -18.17
N ALA A 432 -22.70 -5.77 -17.31
CA ALA A 432 -23.71 -6.35 -16.41
C ALA A 432 -24.32 -5.27 -15.47
N GLU A 433 -23.51 -4.36 -14.97
CA GLU A 433 -23.91 -3.28 -14.09
C GLU A 433 -24.51 -2.07 -14.83
N HIS A 434 -24.23 -1.91 -16.14
CA HIS A 434 -24.55 -0.71 -16.93
C HIS A 434 -25.48 -0.99 -18.13
N GLN A 435 -26.45 -1.90 -18.00
CA GLN A 435 -27.48 -2.18 -19.02
C GLN A 435 -26.88 -2.59 -20.38
N GLY A 436 -25.81 -3.37 -20.38
CA GLY A 436 -25.14 -3.85 -21.59
C GLY A 436 -24.23 -2.84 -22.29
N ARG A 437 -24.09 -1.63 -21.78
CA ARG A 437 -23.23 -0.59 -22.36
C ARG A 437 -21.77 -0.85 -22.00
N ALA A 438 -20.87 -0.71 -22.99
CA ALA A 438 -19.43 -0.75 -22.77
C ALA A 438 -18.90 0.62 -22.30
N PRO A 439 -17.83 0.67 -21.49
CA PRO A 439 -17.20 1.93 -21.14
C PRO A 439 -16.47 2.53 -22.35
N GLU A 440 -16.46 3.85 -22.46
CA GLU A 440 -15.69 4.58 -23.46
C GLU A 440 -14.36 5.11 -22.91
N LYS A 441 -14.26 5.26 -21.57
CA LYS A 441 -13.09 5.81 -20.91
C LYS A 441 -12.87 5.16 -19.54
N LEU A 442 -11.65 4.68 -19.33
CA LEU A 442 -11.20 3.98 -18.12
C LEU A 442 -10.02 4.71 -17.46
N ALA A 443 -9.86 4.54 -16.16
CA ALA A 443 -8.64 4.90 -15.45
C ALA A 443 -7.96 3.64 -14.88
N PHE A 444 -6.63 3.58 -14.94
CA PHE A 444 -5.83 2.52 -14.33
C PHE A 444 -4.85 3.12 -13.33
N SER A 445 -4.77 2.52 -12.14
CA SER A 445 -3.74 2.85 -11.17
C SER A 445 -2.61 1.81 -11.25
N LEU A 446 -1.41 2.25 -11.65
CA LEU A 446 -0.26 1.37 -11.89
C LEU A 446 0.77 1.48 -10.76
N TRP A 447 1.06 0.32 -10.15
CA TRP A 447 1.93 0.21 -8.99
C TRP A 447 3.13 -0.68 -9.26
N SER A 448 4.31 -0.24 -8.81
CA SER A 448 5.56 -0.96 -9.07
C SER A 448 5.57 -2.39 -8.50
N SER A 449 5.23 -2.57 -7.22
CA SER A 449 5.24 -3.90 -6.59
C SER A 449 4.23 -4.86 -7.23
N GLU A 450 3.04 -4.34 -7.61
CA GLU A 450 2.03 -5.12 -8.34
C GLU A 450 2.57 -5.57 -9.71
N THR A 451 3.08 -4.60 -10.50
CA THR A 451 3.64 -4.87 -11.83
C THR A 451 4.78 -5.89 -11.79
N MET A 452 5.64 -5.83 -10.77
CA MET A 452 6.71 -6.81 -10.59
C MET A 452 6.19 -8.22 -10.29
N ARG A 453 5.07 -8.35 -9.55
CA ARG A 453 4.48 -9.66 -9.24
C ARG A 453 3.71 -10.27 -10.40
N HIS A 454 2.98 -9.46 -11.18
CA HIS A 454 2.16 -9.95 -12.29
C HIS A 454 2.76 -9.71 -13.69
N LEU A 455 3.97 -9.13 -13.76
CA LEU A 455 4.75 -8.93 -14.99
C LEU A 455 4.00 -8.14 -16.09
N GLY A 456 3.08 -7.24 -15.70
CA GLY A 456 2.41 -6.32 -16.62
C GLY A 456 1.01 -6.75 -17.07
N ILE A 457 0.23 -7.49 -16.29
CA ILE A 457 -1.15 -7.87 -16.65
C ILE A 457 -2.05 -6.62 -16.74
N VAL A 458 -1.97 -5.69 -15.78
CA VAL A 458 -2.81 -4.48 -15.78
C VAL A 458 -2.38 -3.50 -16.88
N GLU A 459 -1.10 -3.37 -17.12
CA GLU A 459 -0.57 -2.67 -18.29
C GLU A 459 -1.17 -3.23 -19.58
N SER A 460 -1.26 -4.56 -19.65
CA SER A 460 -1.83 -5.25 -20.80
C SER A 460 -3.34 -5.03 -20.94
N GLN A 461 -4.10 -4.91 -19.82
CA GLN A 461 -5.50 -4.48 -19.88
C GLN A 461 -5.63 -3.10 -20.54
N ALA A 462 -4.77 -2.15 -20.16
CA ALA A 462 -4.76 -0.82 -20.79
C ALA A 462 -4.35 -0.87 -22.26
N LEU A 463 -3.37 -1.73 -22.63
CA LEU A 463 -3.00 -1.95 -24.02
C LEU A 463 -4.16 -2.54 -24.83
N HIS A 464 -4.86 -3.53 -24.28
CA HIS A 464 -6.04 -4.10 -24.93
C HIS A 464 -7.17 -3.07 -25.04
N ALA A 465 -7.42 -2.25 -24.02
CA ALA A 465 -8.40 -1.16 -24.09
C ALA A 465 -8.12 -0.23 -25.28
N LEU A 466 -6.88 0.21 -25.42
CA LEU A 466 -6.41 1.08 -26.50
C LEU A 466 -6.34 0.37 -27.88
N GLY A 467 -6.26 -0.96 -27.91
CA GLY A 467 -5.98 -1.73 -29.13
C GLY A 467 -4.52 -1.59 -29.56
N LEU A 468 -3.60 -1.81 -28.62
CA LEU A 468 -2.14 -1.81 -28.85
C LEU A 468 -1.59 -3.23 -28.66
N ARG A 469 -0.62 -3.60 -29.51
CA ARG A 469 0.07 -4.89 -29.46
C ARG A 469 1.56 -4.68 -29.19
N PRO A 470 2.12 -5.27 -28.12
CA PRO A 470 3.55 -5.24 -27.87
C PRO A 470 4.35 -5.99 -28.92
N ARG A 471 5.51 -5.44 -29.27
CA ARG A 471 6.52 -6.11 -30.09
C ARG A 471 7.79 -6.30 -29.28
N TRP A 472 8.20 -7.55 -29.13
CA TRP A 472 9.36 -7.94 -28.33
C TRP A 472 10.51 -8.40 -29.22
N ASP A 473 11.73 -8.26 -28.71
CA ASP A 473 12.90 -8.95 -29.28
C ASP A 473 12.94 -10.44 -28.91
N ALA A 474 13.97 -11.14 -29.37
CA ALA A 474 14.18 -12.57 -29.07
C ALA A 474 14.44 -12.83 -27.58
N GLY A 475 14.94 -11.83 -26.83
CA GLY A 475 15.20 -11.89 -25.38
C GLY A 475 13.98 -11.53 -24.52
N GLY A 476 12.86 -11.18 -25.13
CA GLY A 476 11.64 -10.79 -24.45
C GLY A 476 11.57 -9.31 -24.05
N ARG A 477 12.50 -8.46 -24.50
CA ARG A 477 12.47 -7.03 -24.25
C ARG A 477 11.45 -6.35 -25.14
N LEU A 478 10.67 -5.44 -24.56
CA LEU A 478 9.70 -4.64 -25.28
C LEU A 478 10.40 -3.60 -26.17
N LEU A 479 10.17 -3.67 -27.47
CA LEU A 479 10.75 -2.77 -28.46
C LEU A 479 9.81 -1.65 -28.90
N ALA A 480 8.52 -1.95 -29.01
CA ALA A 480 7.51 -1.03 -29.50
C ALA A 480 6.10 -1.50 -29.14
N LEU A 481 5.15 -0.59 -29.30
CA LEU A 481 3.71 -0.84 -29.22
C LEU A 481 3.10 -0.52 -30.59
N ASP A 482 2.63 -1.55 -31.28
CA ASP A 482 2.02 -1.44 -32.59
C ASP A 482 0.50 -1.23 -32.46
N ILE A 483 -0.08 -0.38 -33.32
CA ILE A 483 -1.52 -0.14 -33.34
C ILE A 483 -2.21 -1.30 -34.05
N VAL A 484 -3.15 -1.95 -33.39
CA VAL A 484 -4.03 -2.96 -33.98
C VAL A 484 -5.06 -2.25 -34.87
N PRO A 485 -5.18 -2.59 -36.18
CA PRO A 485 -6.19 -2.00 -37.04
C PRO A 485 -7.61 -2.21 -36.50
N ALA A 486 -8.52 -1.23 -36.71
CA ALA A 486 -9.90 -1.32 -36.24
C ALA A 486 -10.64 -2.58 -36.72
N ALA A 487 -10.40 -2.98 -37.99
CA ALA A 487 -10.99 -4.19 -38.56
C ALA A 487 -10.53 -5.49 -37.85
N GLU A 488 -9.30 -5.52 -37.37
CA GLU A 488 -8.74 -6.66 -36.57
C GLU A 488 -9.19 -6.60 -35.13
N LEU A 489 -9.33 -5.40 -34.55
CA LEU A 489 -9.71 -5.23 -33.14
C LEU A 489 -11.13 -5.74 -32.86
N GLY A 490 -12.06 -5.66 -33.83
CA GLY A 490 -13.42 -6.21 -33.74
C GLY A 490 -14.33 -5.53 -32.70
N ARG A 491 -13.91 -4.42 -32.10
CA ARG A 491 -14.65 -3.61 -31.14
C ARG A 491 -14.15 -2.16 -31.15
N PRO A 492 -14.89 -1.21 -30.61
CA PRO A 492 -14.40 0.14 -30.38
C PRO A 492 -13.18 0.15 -29.46
N ARG A 493 -12.27 1.10 -29.68
CA ARG A 493 -11.22 1.42 -28.70
C ARG A 493 -11.84 2.03 -27.46
N VAL A 494 -11.14 1.93 -26.34
CA VAL A 494 -11.50 2.58 -25.08
C VAL A 494 -10.37 3.56 -24.74
N ASP A 495 -10.72 4.80 -24.43
CA ASP A 495 -9.75 5.80 -23.95
C ASP A 495 -9.28 5.44 -22.54
N VAL A 496 -8.04 5.74 -22.22
CA VAL A 496 -7.47 5.43 -20.90
C VAL A 496 -6.80 6.63 -20.28
N VAL A 497 -6.88 6.72 -18.95
CA VAL A 497 -6.06 7.61 -18.12
C VAL A 497 -5.27 6.71 -17.17
N LEU A 498 -3.97 6.91 -17.11
CA LEU A 498 -3.06 6.09 -16.32
C LEU A 498 -2.50 6.94 -15.18
N GLN A 499 -2.96 6.66 -13.98
CA GLN A 499 -2.34 7.16 -12.78
C GLN A 499 -1.20 6.23 -12.40
N VAL A 500 0.02 6.76 -12.31
CA VAL A 500 1.21 6.01 -11.95
C VAL A 500 1.71 6.44 -10.57
N THR A 501 2.07 5.46 -9.73
CA THR A 501 2.77 5.78 -8.48
C THR A 501 4.19 6.26 -8.77
N SER A 502 4.77 7.01 -7.86
CA SER A 502 6.12 7.57 -8.06
C SER A 502 7.18 6.50 -8.22
N VAL A 503 7.08 5.41 -7.46
CA VAL A 503 7.98 4.25 -7.58
C VAL A 503 7.81 3.56 -8.93
N TYR A 504 6.59 3.48 -9.46
CA TYR A 504 6.33 2.99 -10.82
C TYR A 504 6.98 3.88 -11.88
N ARG A 505 6.77 5.20 -11.81
CA ARG A 505 7.40 6.19 -12.69
C ARG A 505 8.92 6.01 -12.74
N ASP A 506 9.54 5.79 -11.58
CA ASP A 506 10.99 5.72 -11.47
C ASP A 506 11.57 4.39 -12.01
N GLN A 507 10.78 3.32 -12.05
CA GLN A 507 11.24 1.98 -12.43
C GLN A 507 10.79 1.54 -13.82
N PHE A 508 9.65 2.03 -14.30
CA PHE A 508 9.06 1.63 -15.59
C PHE A 508 9.01 2.76 -16.62
N ASP A 509 9.91 3.74 -16.53
CA ASP A 509 9.95 4.89 -17.43
C ASP A 509 10.10 4.51 -18.90
N GLY A 510 10.81 3.42 -19.20
CA GLY A 510 10.92 2.89 -20.57
C GLY A 510 9.58 2.47 -21.15
N PHE A 511 8.77 1.72 -20.40
CA PHE A 511 7.42 1.35 -20.81
C PHE A 511 6.52 2.59 -20.92
N MET A 512 6.57 3.51 -19.98
CA MET A 512 5.78 4.74 -19.99
C MET A 512 6.05 5.57 -21.26
N ARG A 513 7.30 5.69 -21.70
CA ARG A 513 7.67 6.42 -22.93
C ARG A 513 7.12 5.74 -24.18
N LEU A 514 7.25 4.42 -24.28
CA LEU A 514 6.70 3.66 -25.42
C LEU A 514 5.18 3.75 -25.48
N LEU A 515 4.52 3.69 -24.31
CA LEU A 515 3.07 3.83 -24.24
C LEU A 515 2.61 5.25 -24.59
N ALA A 516 3.29 6.26 -24.07
CA ALA A 516 3.00 7.66 -24.42
C ALA A 516 3.13 7.92 -25.93
N GLU A 517 4.19 7.41 -26.57
CA GLU A 517 4.37 7.51 -28.01
C GLU A 517 3.22 6.81 -28.78
N ALA A 518 2.82 5.63 -28.35
CA ALA A 518 1.70 4.90 -28.97
C ALA A 518 0.37 5.65 -28.79
N ILE A 519 0.12 6.23 -27.61
CA ILE A 519 -1.06 7.06 -27.31
C ILE A 519 -1.08 8.32 -28.20
N GLU A 520 0.05 9.01 -28.37
CA GLU A 520 0.16 10.17 -29.26
C GLU A 520 -0.19 9.82 -30.71
N ARG A 521 0.25 8.65 -31.20
CA ARG A 521 -0.09 8.14 -32.55
C ARG A 521 -1.56 7.77 -32.65
N LEU A 522 -2.15 7.13 -31.63
CA LEU A 522 -3.59 6.79 -31.60
C LEU A 522 -4.47 8.04 -31.55
N ALA A 523 -4.07 9.07 -30.79
CA ALA A 523 -4.79 10.34 -30.71
C ALA A 523 -4.78 11.12 -32.03
N ALA A 524 -3.78 10.86 -32.88
CA ALA A 524 -3.67 11.46 -34.21
C ALA A 524 -4.33 10.62 -35.33
N LEU A 525 -4.81 9.41 -35.00
CA LEU A 525 -5.37 8.49 -35.98
C LEU A 525 -6.78 8.92 -36.38
N ASP A 526 -6.99 9.13 -37.68
CA ASP A 526 -8.31 9.39 -38.24
C ASP A 526 -9.07 8.06 -38.42
N GLU A 527 -9.69 7.62 -37.33
CA GLU A 527 -10.44 6.37 -37.24
C GLU A 527 -11.85 6.66 -36.72
N PRO A 528 -12.91 6.32 -37.44
CA PRO A 528 -14.29 6.51 -36.99
C PRO A 528 -14.54 5.82 -35.64
N GLY A 529 -15.10 6.54 -34.70
CA GLY A 529 -15.42 6.00 -33.37
C GLY A 529 -14.22 5.85 -32.40
N ASN A 530 -13.06 6.42 -32.68
CA ASN A 530 -11.91 6.48 -31.80
C ASN A 530 -12.15 7.50 -30.66
N PRO A 531 -12.44 7.03 -29.42
CA PRO A 531 -12.75 7.94 -28.32
C PRO A 531 -11.51 8.74 -27.87
N LEU A 532 -10.31 8.17 -28.00
CA LEU A 532 -9.06 8.84 -27.67
C LEU A 532 -8.82 10.09 -28.53
N ALA A 533 -9.00 9.96 -29.85
CA ALA A 533 -8.88 11.08 -30.77
C ALA A 533 -9.93 12.15 -30.50
N ARG A 534 -11.20 11.74 -30.34
CA ARG A 534 -12.32 12.63 -30.02
C ARG A 534 -12.08 13.43 -28.73
N ASN A 535 -11.69 12.75 -27.64
CA ASN A 535 -11.45 13.36 -26.34
C ASN A 535 -10.21 14.28 -26.39
N SER A 536 -9.16 13.91 -27.10
CA SER A 536 -7.98 14.75 -27.30
C SER A 536 -8.32 16.04 -28.05
N GLN A 537 -9.09 15.96 -29.16
CA GLN A 537 -9.55 17.14 -29.91
C GLN A 537 -10.46 18.04 -29.05
N ALA A 538 -11.34 17.45 -28.25
CA ALA A 538 -12.20 18.21 -27.34
C ALA A 538 -11.38 18.97 -26.27
N LEU A 539 -10.37 18.32 -25.70
CA LEU A 539 -9.48 18.96 -24.73
C LEU A 539 -8.59 20.02 -25.40
N GLU A 540 -8.06 19.76 -26.60
CA GLU A 540 -7.28 20.75 -27.36
C GLU A 540 -8.08 22.05 -27.54
N ARG A 541 -9.35 21.94 -27.95
CA ARG A 541 -10.24 23.13 -28.09
C ARG A 541 -10.36 23.91 -26.77
N ARG A 542 -10.66 23.20 -25.65
CA ARG A 542 -10.78 23.86 -24.33
C ARG A 542 -9.50 24.54 -23.88
N LEU A 543 -8.33 23.94 -24.13
CA LEU A 543 -7.04 24.53 -23.81
C LEU A 543 -6.77 25.80 -24.63
N ARG A 544 -7.11 25.77 -25.93
CA ARG A 544 -7.00 26.94 -26.80
C ARG A 544 -7.93 28.07 -26.40
N GLU A 545 -9.17 27.76 -26.01
CA GLU A 545 -10.13 28.71 -25.46
C GLU A 545 -9.61 29.40 -24.18
N ARG A 546 -8.79 28.72 -23.41
CA ARG A 546 -8.08 29.26 -22.21
C ARG A 546 -6.78 30.01 -22.57
N GLY A 547 -6.46 30.19 -23.83
CA GLY A 547 -5.28 30.94 -24.28
C GLY A 547 -3.99 30.09 -24.39
N VAL A 548 -4.05 28.76 -24.24
CA VAL A 548 -2.88 27.90 -24.49
C VAL A 548 -2.57 27.89 -26.00
N GLU A 549 -1.30 28.13 -26.36
CA GLU A 549 -0.87 28.11 -27.74
C GLU A 549 -1.18 26.78 -28.46
N ALA A 550 -1.58 26.85 -29.73
CA ALA A 550 -2.09 25.71 -30.48
C ALA A 550 -1.14 24.49 -30.51
N PRO A 551 0.17 24.61 -30.77
CA PRO A 551 1.08 23.46 -30.72
C PRO A 551 1.20 22.83 -29.32
N LEU A 552 1.17 23.67 -28.26
CA LEU A 552 1.21 23.20 -26.87
C LEU A 552 -0.12 22.53 -26.50
N ALA A 553 -1.25 23.15 -26.82
CA ALA A 553 -2.58 22.59 -26.55
C ALA A 553 -2.78 21.24 -27.22
N GLN A 554 -2.34 21.09 -28.49
CA GLN A 554 -2.37 19.83 -29.21
C GLN A 554 -1.53 18.75 -28.52
N ARG A 555 -0.31 19.08 -28.07
CA ARG A 555 0.58 18.15 -27.39
C ARG A 555 0.02 17.73 -26.04
N LEU A 556 -0.37 18.70 -25.18
CA LEU A 556 -0.91 18.43 -23.85
C LEU A 556 -2.22 17.62 -23.87
N SER A 557 -3.09 17.86 -24.85
CA SER A 557 -4.38 17.16 -24.97
C SER A 557 -4.25 15.64 -25.18
N ARG A 558 -3.09 15.18 -25.67
CA ARG A 558 -2.80 13.76 -25.95
C ARG A 558 -2.19 13.01 -24.77
N LEU A 559 -1.74 13.71 -23.73
CA LEU A 559 -1.12 13.06 -22.56
C LEU A 559 -2.16 12.29 -21.76
N ARG A 560 -1.80 11.06 -21.32
CA ARG A 560 -2.66 10.14 -20.57
C ARG A 560 -2.01 9.53 -19.35
N LEU A 561 -0.71 9.78 -19.11
CA LEU A 561 0.01 9.26 -17.94
C LEU A 561 0.25 10.40 -16.96
N PHE A 562 -0.15 10.21 -15.70
CA PHE A 562 -0.11 11.21 -14.64
C PHE A 562 0.42 10.64 -13.34
N GLY A 563 1.14 11.45 -12.58
CA GLY A 563 1.68 11.09 -11.28
C GLY A 563 2.25 12.31 -10.55
N ASN A 564 3.03 12.07 -9.51
CA ASN A 564 3.75 13.12 -8.80
C ASN A 564 4.80 13.80 -9.68
N ALA A 565 5.27 14.96 -9.26
CA ALA A 565 6.48 15.58 -9.82
C ALA A 565 7.67 14.61 -9.78
N PRO A 566 8.65 14.72 -10.71
CA PRO A 566 9.87 13.95 -10.61
C PRO A 566 10.55 14.14 -9.24
N GLY A 567 10.89 13.02 -8.58
CA GLY A 567 11.49 13.06 -7.24
C GLY A 567 10.51 13.22 -6.08
N ASP A 568 9.20 13.41 -6.34
CA ASP A 568 8.16 13.52 -5.33
C ASP A 568 7.35 12.22 -5.20
N TYR A 569 6.82 11.94 -3.99
CA TYR A 569 6.18 10.68 -3.63
C TYR A 569 4.91 10.89 -2.80
N GLY A 570 3.95 9.94 -2.91
CA GLY A 570 2.68 9.94 -2.18
C GLY A 570 1.69 11.03 -2.61
N THR A 571 0.44 10.87 -2.25
CA THR A 571 -0.62 11.82 -2.59
C THR A 571 -0.92 12.81 -1.45
N GLY A 572 -0.59 12.44 -0.21
CA GLY A 572 -0.96 13.16 1.00
C GLY A 572 -2.43 13.00 1.39
N VAL A 573 -3.21 12.21 0.64
CA VAL A 573 -4.62 11.96 0.93
C VAL A 573 -4.78 11.15 2.22
N THR A 574 -3.92 10.15 2.47
CA THR A 574 -3.97 9.34 3.69
C THR A 574 -3.93 10.19 4.95
N GLN A 575 -2.91 11.07 5.07
CA GLN A 575 -2.75 11.92 6.26
C GLN A 575 -3.94 12.87 6.44
N LEU A 576 -4.39 13.48 5.34
CA LEU A 576 -5.54 14.38 5.38
C LEU A 576 -6.84 13.63 5.74
N THR A 577 -7.04 12.43 5.19
CA THR A 577 -8.19 11.56 5.51
C THR A 577 -8.22 11.20 6.99
N LEU A 578 -7.06 10.82 7.56
CA LEU A 578 -6.96 10.46 8.96
C LEU A 578 -7.11 11.66 9.90
N ASP A 579 -6.77 12.88 9.46
CA ASP A 579 -7.01 14.14 10.18
C ASP A 579 -8.39 14.73 9.79
N SER A 580 -9.43 13.96 10.06
CA SER A 580 -10.81 14.17 9.60
C SER A 580 -11.47 15.45 10.13
N THR A 581 -10.89 16.09 11.13
CA THR A 581 -11.36 17.38 11.67
C THR A 581 -10.85 18.58 10.90
N ARG A 582 -9.92 18.40 9.95
CA ARG A 582 -9.37 19.48 9.12
C ARG A 582 -10.14 19.72 7.81
N TRP A 583 -11.13 18.92 7.52
CA TRP A 583 -11.97 19.06 6.34
C TRP A 583 -13.43 18.77 6.68
N ASP A 584 -14.34 19.53 6.09
CA ASP A 584 -15.78 19.37 6.29
C ASP A 584 -16.41 18.52 5.21
N ASP A 585 -16.00 18.71 3.97
CA ASP A 585 -16.42 17.90 2.82
C ASP A 585 -15.22 17.25 2.11
N ASP A 586 -15.47 16.27 1.27
CA ASP A 586 -14.48 15.47 0.58
C ASP A 586 -13.79 16.19 -0.60
N SER A 587 -14.21 17.42 -0.94
CA SER A 587 -13.55 18.21 -2.01
C SER A 587 -12.09 18.53 -1.66
N ALA A 588 -11.80 18.78 -0.38
CA ALA A 588 -10.44 19.00 0.09
C ALA A 588 -9.52 17.78 -0.18
N LEU A 589 -10.05 16.56 -0.02
CA LEU A 589 -9.32 15.32 -0.34
C LEU A 589 -9.10 15.18 -1.84
N ALA A 590 -10.12 15.50 -2.65
CA ALA A 590 -10.02 15.46 -4.10
C ALA A 590 -9.01 16.48 -4.64
N GLU A 591 -9.02 17.71 -4.13
CA GLU A 591 -8.09 18.76 -4.50
C GLU A 591 -6.64 18.40 -4.13
N GLN A 592 -6.44 17.80 -2.94
CA GLN A 592 -5.14 17.27 -2.53
C GLN A 592 -4.63 16.20 -3.51
N PHE A 593 -5.46 15.24 -3.89
CA PHE A 593 -5.12 14.20 -4.84
C PHE A 593 -4.76 14.77 -6.22
N LEU A 594 -5.65 15.61 -6.76
CA LEU A 594 -5.48 16.24 -8.06
C LEU A 594 -4.24 17.15 -8.08
N GLY A 595 -4.00 17.90 -7.02
CA GLY A 595 -2.86 18.81 -6.91
C GLY A 595 -1.51 18.09 -6.88
N ARG A 596 -1.44 16.96 -6.20
CA ARG A 596 -0.20 16.16 -6.08
C ARG A 596 0.11 15.36 -7.35
N LEU A 597 -0.91 14.87 -8.08
CA LEU A 597 -0.74 13.98 -9.21
C LEU A 597 -0.91 14.68 -10.58
N GLN A 598 -0.90 16.01 -10.64
CA GLN A 598 -1.15 16.77 -11.86
C GLN A 598 -0.05 16.71 -12.93
N TYR A 599 1.08 16.07 -12.63
CA TYR A 599 2.24 16.05 -13.52
C TYR A 599 2.08 14.98 -14.59
N ALA A 600 2.17 15.41 -15.84
CA ALA A 600 1.99 14.57 -17.00
C ALA A 600 3.30 14.02 -17.54
N TYR A 601 3.26 12.81 -18.06
CA TYR A 601 4.38 12.07 -18.62
C TYR A 601 4.09 11.65 -20.05
N GLY A 602 4.84 12.18 -20.99
CA GLY A 602 4.72 11.92 -22.43
C GLY A 602 6.02 11.37 -23.01
N SER A 603 6.04 11.17 -24.33
CA SER A 603 7.25 10.73 -25.02
C SER A 603 8.37 11.78 -24.96
N ARG A 604 8.03 13.07 -25.03
CA ARG A 604 8.95 14.23 -24.97
C ARG A 604 8.77 15.07 -23.70
N ASP A 605 7.59 15.05 -23.14
CA ASP A 605 7.20 15.80 -21.92
C ASP A 605 7.35 14.88 -20.70
N TRP A 606 8.14 15.27 -19.71
CA TRP A 606 8.36 14.46 -18.52
C TRP A 606 8.20 15.29 -17.25
N GLY A 607 7.13 15.01 -16.52
CA GLY A 607 6.78 15.75 -15.31
C GLY A 607 6.31 17.18 -15.58
N VAL A 608 5.59 17.40 -16.69
CA VAL A 608 5.05 18.72 -17.03
C VAL A 608 3.69 18.95 -16.38
N LYS A 609 3.43 20.18 -15.99
CA LYS A 609 2.12 20.63 -15.51
C LYS A 609 1.57 21.76 -16.39
N LEU A 610 0.25 21.96 -16.36
CA LEU A 610 -0.42 23.03 -17.05
C LEU A 610 -0.41 24.29 -16.16
N ASP A 611 0.15 25.37 -16.65
CA ASP A 611 0.11 26.65 -15.94
C ASP A 611 -1.34 27.18 -15.88
N GLY A 612 -1.77 27.55 -14.68
CA GLY A 612 -3.12 28.06 -14.43
C GLY A 612 -4.24 27.02 -14.58
N GLY A 613 -3.90 25.70 -14.52
CA GLY A 613 -4.90 24.63 -14.59
C GLY A 613 -4.35 23.27 -14.13
N ASN A 614 -5.21 22.27 -14.19
CA ASN A 614 -4.85 20.89 -13.85
C ASN A 614 -5.19 19.96 -15.02
N LEU A 615 -4.15 19.50 -15.74
CA LEU A 615 -4.33 18.65 -16.90
C LEU A 615 -4.86 17.25 -16.53
N PHE A 616 -4.47 16.74 -15.37
CA PHE A 616 -4.97 15.46 -14.87
C PHE A 616 -6.48 15.52 -14.62
N ALA A 617 -6.95 16.59 -13.97
CA ALA A 617 -8.38 16.84 -13.78
C ALA A 617 -9.14 16.89 -15.12
N GLU A 618 -8.58 17.58 -16.13
CA GLU A 618 -9.21 17.63 -17.47
C GLU A 618 -9.28 16.26 -18.14
N GLN A 619 -8.27 15.41 -17.89
CA GLN A 619 -8.26 14.06 -18.44
C GLN A 619 -9.12 13.08 -17.64
N LEU A 620 -9.35 13.28 -16.35
CA LEU A 620 -10.23 12.42 -15.56
C LEU A 620 -11.72 12.62 -15.86
N LYS A 621 -12.12 13.79 -16.37
CA LYS A 621 -13.53 14.02 -16.74
C LYS A 621 -14.04 12.95 -17.69
N GLY A 622 -15.22 12.39 -17.37
CA GLY A 622 -15.87 11.34 -18.13
C GLY A 622 -15.26 9.94 -17.97
N VAL A 623 -14.40 9.71 -16.99
CA VAL A 623 -13.95 8.37 -16.61
C VAL A 623 -15.12 7.60 -16.00
N GLN A 624 -15.42 6.44 -16.57
CA GLN A 624 -16.58 5.64 -16.20
C GLN A 624 -16.25 4.50 -15.23
N ALA A 625 -15.00 4.01 -15.29
CA ALA A 625 -14.51 3.03 -14.32
C ALA A 625 -13.03 3.22 -14.04
N ALA A 626 -12.60 2.85 -12.81
CA ALA A 626 -11.21 2.84 -12.39
C ALA A 626 -10.78 1.46 -11.89
N ILE A 627 -9.56 1.06 -12.21
CA ILE A 627 -9.04 -0.29 -12.01
C ILE A 627 -7.73 -0.25 -11.21
N LEU A 628 -7.61 -1.15 -10.23
CA LEU A 628 -6.39 -1.47 -9.51
C LEU A 628 -6.19 -2.98 -9.48
N SER A 629 -4.94 -3.47 -9.56
CA SER A 629 -4.64 -4.89 -9.35
C SER A 629 -4.41 -5.23 -7.88
N ARG A 630 -4.69 -6.48 -7.54
CA ARG A 630 -4.24 -7.14 -6.31
C ARG A 630 -3.64 -8.49 -6.64
N SER A 631 -2.32 -8.62 -6.42
CA SER A 631 -1.53 -9.82 -6.73
C SER A 631 -0.84 -10.43 -5.52
N SER A 632 -0.94 -9.80 -4.34
CA SER A 632 -0.40 -10.30 -3.08
C SER A 632 -1.47 -11.00 -2.26
N THR A 633 -1.16 -12.20 -1.72
CA THR A 633 -2.02 -12.88 -0.73
C THR A 633 -1.91 -12.22 0.65
N LEU A 634 -0.80 -11.54 0.92
CA LEU A 634 -0.61 -10.79 2.17
C LEU A 634 -1.40 -9.48 2.16
N ASN A 635 -1.32 -8.73 1.06
CA ASN A 635 -1.84 -7.37 0.96
C ASN A 635 -3.11 -7.31 0.11
N GLY A 636 -4.26 -7.06 0.76
CA GLY A 636 -5.55 -6.80 0.13
C GLY A 636 -5.84 -5.30 0.00
N VAL A 637 -7.12 -4.93 0.07
CA VAL A 637 -7.55 -3.52 0.01
C VAL A 637 -7.72 -2.88 1.38
N LEU A 638 -7.76 -3.68 2.45
CA LEU A 638 -7.88 -3.23 3.85
C LEU A 638 -6.57 -3.37 4.64
N SER A 639 -5.53 -3.99 4.08
CA SER A 639 -4.27 -4.26 4.79
C SER A 639 -3.31 -3.08 4.81
N THR A 640 -3.47 -2.11 3.92
CA THR A 640 -2.66 -0.88 3.84
C THR A 640 -3.53 0.29 3.39
N ASP A 641 -3.07 1.50 3.58
CA ASP A 641 -3.74 2.73 3.17
C ASP A 641 -3.68 3.02 1.66
N HIS A 642 -2.71 2.48 0.96
CA HIS A 642 -2.46 2.77 -0.45
C HIS A 642 -3.65 2.48 -1.39
N PRO A 643 -4.44 1.39 -1.22
CA PRO A 643 -5.60 1.16 -2.08
C PRO A 643 -6.65 2.27 -2.04
N PHE A 644 -7.01 2.78 -0.87
CA PHE A 644 -7.93 3.91 -0.80
C PHE A 644 -7.26 5.23 -1.19
N GLU A 645 -5.96 5.39 -0.92
CA GLU A 645 -5.18 6.56 -1.31
C GLU A 645 -5.19 6.76 -2.84
N TYR A 646 -5.00 5.70 -3.61
CA TYR A 646 -4.86 5.81 -5.07
C TYR A 646 -6.15 5.47 -5.82
N LEU A 647 -6.76 4.29 -5.64
CA LEU A 647 -8.01 3.95 -6.32
C LEU A 647 -9.18 4.75 -5.76
N GLY A 648 -9.25 4.89 -4.44
CA GLY A 648 -10.20 5.77 -3.79
C GLY A 648 -9.97 7.24 -4.17
N GLY A 649 -8.72 7.68 -4.28
CA GLY A 649 -8.36 9.01 -4.77
C GLY A 649 -8.84 9.29 -6.20
N LEU A 650 -8.82 8.28 -7.09
CA LEU A 650 -9.42 8.39 -8.42
C LEU A 650 -10.94 8.56 -8.33
N SER A 651 -11.61 7.82 -7.43
CA SER A 651 -13.06 7.99 -7.21
C SER A 651 -13.40 9.39 -6.68
N LEU A 652 -12.66 9.86 -5.67
CA LEU A 652 -12.78 11.23 -5.14
C LEU A 652 -12.66 12.27 -6.25
N ALA A 653 -11.61 12.17 -7.06
CA ALA A 653 -11.32 13.13 -8.12
C ALA A 653 -12.42 13.14 -9.19
N VAL A 654 -12.85 11.98 -9.67
CA VAL A 654 -13.91 11.89 -10.69
C VAL A 654 -15.24 12.39 -10.14
N ARG A 655 -15.61 12.01 -8.90
CA ARG A 655 -16.83 12.50 -8.25
C ARG A 655 -16.80 14.02 -8.07
N HIS A 656 -15.69 14.58 -7.66
CA HIS A 656 -15.52 16.03 -7.54
C HIS A 656 -15.67 16.76 -8.89
N LEU A 657 -15.22 16.15 -10.00
CA LEU A 657 -15.24 16.75 -11.33
C LEU A 657 -16.57 16.56 -12.08
N ASP A 658 -17.21 15.41 -11.92
CA ASP A 658 -18.38 14.99 -12.71
C ASP A 658 -19.65 14.81 -11.87
N GLY A 659 -19.56 14.93 -10.54
CA GLY A 659 -20.68 14.82 -9.61
C GLY A 659 -21.07 13.37 -9.27
N ALA A 660 -20.43 12.36 -9.84
CA ALA A 660 -20.69 10.94 -9.58
C ALA A 660 -19.38 10.15 -9.54
N SER A 661 -19.30 9.14 -8.65
CA SER A 661 -18.17 8.21 -8.62
C SER A 661 -18.15 7.31 -9.86
N PRO A 662 -16.96 6.98 -10.40
CA PRO A 662 -16.83 5.93 -11.39
C PRO A 662 -17.05 4.55 -10.76
N ALA A 663 -17.36 3.53 -11.55
CA ALA A 663 -17.31 2.15 -11.06
C ALA A 663 -15.87 1.77 -10.68
N LEU A 664 -15.68 1.13 -9.53
CA LEU A 664 -14.37 0.71 -9.05
C LEU A 664 -14.21 -0.80 -9.16
N TYR A 665 -13.14 -1.25 -9.80
CA TYR A 665 -12.84 -2.66 -9.99
C TYR A 665 -11.45 -3.04 -9.48
N ILE A 666 -11.38 -4.24 -8.90
CA ILE A 666 -10.11 -4.89 -8.55
C ILE A 666 -9.85 -6.01 -9.58
N ALA A 667 -8.71 -5.92 -10.26
CA ALA A 667 -8.15 -7.05 -10.98
C ALA A 667 -7.48 -7.98 -9.95
N ASP A 668 -8.23 -8.98 -9.49
CA ASP A 668 -7.73 -9.98 -8.53
C ASP A 668 -6.86 -11.00 -9.25
N LEU A 669 -5.56 -10.90 -9.04
CA LEU A 669 -4.52 -11.72 -9.64
C LEU A 669 -3.91 -12.70 -8.64
N ARG A 670 -4.50 -12.89 -7.46
CA ARG A 670 -4.03 -13.82 -6.42
C ARG A 670 -4.31 -15.28 -6.77
N GLN A 671 -5.27 -15.52 -7.64
CA GLN A 671 -5.63 -16.83 -8.13
C GLN A 671 -4.94 -17.19 -9.46
N ARG A 672 -5.04 -18.44 -9.90
CA ARG A 672 -4.46 -18.89 -11.17
C ARG A 672 -5.03 -18.15 -12.38
N GLN A 673 -6.32 -17.90 -12.37
CA GLN A 673 -7.01 -17.14 -13.41
C GLN A 673 -7.28 -15.72 -12.90
N PRO A 674 -6.95 -14.69 -13.68
CA PRO A 674 -7.32 -13.32 -13.36
C PRO A 674 -8.84 -13.21 -13.19
N ARG A 675 -9.27 -12.43 -12.22
CA ARG A 675 -10.69 -12.14 -11.99
C ARG A 675 -10.90 -10.65 -11.78
N THR A 676 -11.90 -10.09 -12.45
CA THR A 676 -12.35 -8.73 -12.18
C THR A 676 -13.54 -8.75 -11.22
N THR A 677 -13.42 -8.02 -10.12
CA THR A 677 -14.45 -7.93 -9.07
C THR A 677 -14.69 -6.46 -8.73
N ALA A 678 -15.96 -6.07 -8.51
CA ALA A 678 -16.26 -4.74 -7.98
C ALA A 678 -15.52 -4.51 -6.66
N ALA A 679 -14.93 -3.33 -6.48
CA ALA A 679 -14.06 -3.06 -5.33
C ALA A 679 -14.77 -3.21 -3.99
N ALA A 680 -16.05 -2.81 -3.88
CA ALA A 680 -16.85 -2.99 -2.69
C ALA A 680 -17.10 -4.48 -2.34
N GLN A 681 -17.32 -5.34 -3.36
CA GLN A 681 -17.46 -6.79 -3.16
C GLN A 681 -16.12 -7.42 -2.72
N PHE A 682 -15.01 -6.96 -3.29
CA PHE A 682 -13.68 -7.40 -2.88
C PHE A 682 -13.39 -7.02 -1.43
N LEU A 683 -13.70 -5.77 -1.03
CA LEU A 683 -13.56 -5.28 0.34
C LEU A 683 -14.40 -6.12 1.31
N ALA A 684 -15.67 -6.37 0.98
CA ALA A 684 -16.56 -7.19 1.80
C ALA A 684 -16.02 -8.61 1.98
N SER A 685 -15.52 -9.22 0.89
CA SER A 685 -14.92 -10.55 0.90
C SER A 685 -13.66 -10.60 1.78
N GLU A 686 -12.81 -9.57 1.72
CA GLU A 686 -11.61 -9.48 2.56
C GLU A 686 -11.96 -9.27 4.03
N LEU A 687 -12.93 -8.40 4.32
CA LEU A 687 -13.40 -8.17 5.68
C LEU A 687 -13.89 -9.47 6.33
N ARG A 688 -14.73 -10.26 5.63
CA ARG A 688 -15.24 -11.53 6.13
C ARG A 688 -14.20 -12.63 6.12
N GLY A 689 -13.47 -12.82 5.01
CA GLY A 689 -12.53 -13.91 4.86
C GLY A 689 -11.28 -13.79 5.73
N ARG A 690 -10.98 -12.60 6.23
CA ARG A 690 -9.78 -12.33 7.02
C ARG A 690 -10.10 -11.63 8.35
N TYR A 691 -10.55 -10.39 8.33
CA TYR A 691 -10.53 -9.52 9.50
C TYR A 691 -11.59 -9.85 10.55
N LEU A 692 -12.74 -10.35 10.15
CA LEU A 692 -13.77 -10.85 11.06
C LEU A 692 -13.58 -12.34 11.41
N SER A 693 -12.59 -13.04 10.83
CA SER A 693 -12.31 -14.44 11.14
C SER A 693 -11.76 -14.58 12.55
N PRO A 694 -12.36 -15.45 13.40
CA PRO A 694 -11.81 -15.75 14.73
C PRO A 694 -10.38 -16.30 14.68
N GLN A 695 -10.01 -16.97 13.60
CA GLN A 695 -8.67 -17.53 13.41
C GLN A 695 -7.64 -16.40 13.24
N TRP A 696 -7.94 -15.36 12.45
CA TRP A 696 -7.08 -14.20 12.28
C TRP A 696 -6.99 -13.39 13.57
N ILE A 697 -8.13 -13.13 14.20
CA ILE A 697 -8.19 -12.37 15.48
C ILE A 697 -7.34 -13.06 16.54
N ALA A 698 -7.50 -14.38 16.72
CA ALA A 698 -6.70 -15.15 17.67
C ALA A 698 -5.20 -15.15 17.32
N ALA A 699 -4.86 -15.08 16.02
CA ALA A 699 -3.46 -14.93 15.60
C ALA A 699 -2.90 -13.56 16.00
N MET A 700 -3.63 -12.47 15.77
CA MET A 700 -3.23 -11.12 16.18
C MET A 700 -3.18 -10.95 17.70
N GLN A 701 -4.08 -11.60 18.43
CA GLN A 701 -4.00 -11.60 19.91
C GLN A 701 -2.68 -12.18 20.44
N ARG A 702 -2.10 -13.17 19.78
CA ARG A 702 -0.79 -13.73 20.16
C ARG A 702 0.38 -12.76 19.92
N GLU A 703 0.20 -11.80 19.01
CA GLU A 703 1.20 -10.75 18.72
C GLU A 703 1.14 -9.56 19.69
N GLY A 704 0.22 -9.58 20.64
CA GLY A 704 0.12 -8.55 21.69
C GLY A 704 -0.03 -7.13 21.12
N TYR A 705 0.87 -6.23 21.53
CA TYR A 705 0.84 -4.84 21.09
C TYR A 705 0.86 -4.68 19.55
N ALA A 706 1.72 -5.43 18.85
CA ALA A 706 1.82 -5.35 17.41
C ALA A 706 0.53 -5.80 16.71
N GLY A 707 -0.12 -6.87 17.23
CA GLY A 707 -1.42 -7.32 16.70
C GLY A 707 -2.54 -6.30 16.90
N SER A 708 -2.47 -5.48 17.97
CA SER A 708 -3.44 -4.41 18.20
C SER A 708 -3.33 -3.28 17.15
N LEU A 709 -2.13 -3.04 16.64
CA LEU A 709 -1.92 -2.07 15.54
C LEU A 709 -2.51 -2.57 14.23
N GLU A 710 -2.40 -3.84 13.91
CA GLU A 710 -3.04 -4.44 12.73
C GLU A 710 -4.58 -4.32 12.76
N MET A 711 -5.17 -4.50 13.96
CA MET A 711 -6.62 -4.28 14.17
C MET A 711 -7.01 -2.80 14.03
N LEU A 712 -6.16 -1.89 14.48
CA LEU A 712 -6.36 -0.45 14.30
C LEU A 712 -6.24 -0.04 12.84
N ASP A 713 -5.27 -0.58 12.11
CA ASP A 713 -5.07 -0.28 10.69
C ASP A 713 -6.25 -0.72 9.84
N LEU A 714 -6.88 -1.85 10.17
CA LEU A 714 -8.17 -2.23 9.58
C LEU A 714 -9.21 -1.10 9.70
N ALA A 715 -9.40 -0.54 10.89
CA ALA A 715 -10.38 0.51 11.12
C ALA A 715 -10.01 1.82 10.40
N ASN A 716 -8.71 2.16 10.36
CA ASN A 716 -8.21 3.31 9.62
C ASN A 716 -8.42 3.16 8.10
N ASN A 717 -8.17 1.97 7.56
CA ASN A 717 -8.30 1.69 6.13
C ASN A 717 -9.78 1.61 5.72
N LEU A 718 -10.65 1.05 6.56
CA LEU A 718 -12.09 1.06 6.33
C LEU A 718 -12.64 2.50 6.32
N TRP A 719 -12.19 3.34 7.26
CA TRP A 719 -12.47 4.76 7.29
C TRP A 719 -11.96 5.47 6.03
N GLY A 720 -10.73 5.18 5.60
CA GLY A 720 -10.12 5.75 4.39
C GLY A 720 -10.98 5.46 3.15
N TRP A 721 -11.43 4.23 2.98
CA TRP A 721 -12.32 3.85 1.90
C TRP A 721 -13.67 4.57 1.96
N GLN A 722 -14.27 4.67 3.15
CA GLN A 722 -15.53 5.38 3.32
C GLN A 722 -15.42 6.87 2.98
N ALA A 723 -14.34 7.52 3.36
CA ALA A 723 -14.08 8.92 3.05
C ALA A 723 -13.79 9.13 1.55
N ALA A 724 -13.08 8.18 0.94
CA ALA A 724 -12.75 8.22 -0.49
C ALA A 724 -13.98 7.93 -1.37
N ASP A 725 -14.76 6.93 -1.04
CA ASP A 725 -16.00 6.59 -1.75
C ASP A 725 -17.04 6.04 -0.80
N ARG A 726 -18.17 6.76 -0.70
CA ARG A 726 -19.25 6.43 0.24
C ARG A 726 -19.92 5.09 -0.06
N THR A 727 -19.79 4.57 -1.26
CA THR A 727 -20.40 3.30 -1.68
C THR A 727 -19.54 2.09 -1.33
N MET A 728 -18.30 2.32 -0.92
CA MET A 728 -17.35 1.24 -0.62
C MET A 728 -17.62 0.53 0.70
N VAL A 729 -18.12 1.24 1.69
CA VAL A 729 -18.37 0.69 3.03
C VAL A 729 -19.83 0.90 3.43
N ARG A 730 -20.46 -0.17 3.87
CA ARG A 730 -21.86 -0.17 4.31
C ARG A 730 -21.98 -0.07 5.83
N ALA A 731 -23.18 0.28 6.29
CA ALA A 731 -23.50 0.40 7.72
C ALA A 731 -23.36 -0.92 8.49
N ASP A 732 -23.72 -2.06 7.87
CA ASP A 732 -23.57 -3.40 8.45
C ASP A 732 -22.11 -3.77 8.71
N GLN A 733 -21.18 -3.32 7.86
CA GLN A 733 -19.74 -3.56 8.02
C GLN A 733 -19.17 -2.78 9.22
N TRP A 734 -19.58 -1.51 9.40
CA TRP A 734 -19.26 -0.76 10.60
C TRP A 734 -19.84 -1.40 11.87
N GLN A 735 -21.10 -1.89 11.79
CA GLN A 735 -21.71 -2.60 12.90
C GLN A 735 -20.98 -3.89 13.23
N ALA A 736 -20.53 -4.65 12.23
CA ALA A 736 -19.73 -5.85 12.45
C ALA A 736 -18.38 -5.56 13.13
N LEU A 737 -17.71 -4.45 12.78
CA LEU A 737 -16.52 -3.99 13.49
C LEU A 737 -16.84 -3.63 14.94
N HIS A 738 -17.90 -2.87 15.18
CA HIS A 738 -18.36 -2.50 16.52
C HIS A 738 -18.60 -3.74 17.38
N ASP A 739 -19.41 -4.69 16.87
CA ASP A 739 -19.80 -5.89 17.60
C ASP A 739 -18.60 -6.80 17.90
N THR A 740 -17.60 -6.83 17.01
CA THR A 740 -16.39 -7.66 17.16
C THR A 740 -15.31 -6.98 18.01
N PHE A 741 -14.85 -5.79 17.60
CA PHE A 741 -13.63 -5.18 18.17
C PHE A 741 -13.90 -4.21 19.32
N VAL A 742 -15.16 -3.74 19.49
CA VAL A 742 -15.50 -2.83 20.59
C VAL A 742 -16.25 -3.56 21.69
N MET A 743 -17.32 -4.28 21.33
CA MET A 743 -18.22 -4.93 22.29
C MET A 743 -17.90 -6.39 22.55
N ASP A 744 -17.05 -7.01 21.73
CA ASP A 744 -16.68 -8.42 21.84
C ASP A 744 -17.89 -9.36 21.95
N ARG A 745 -18.98 -9.10 21.17
CA ARG A 745 -20.23 -9.88 21.24
C ARG A 745 -20.05 -11.35 20.88
N ARG A 746 -18.93 -11.68 20.25
CA ARG A 746 -18.54 -13.05 19.87
C ARG A 746 -17.69 -13.75 20.94
N GLU A 747 -17.46 -13.09 22.10
CA GLU A 747 -16.73 -13.64 23.24
C GLU A 747 -15.32 -14.13 22.88
N LEU A 748 -14.60 -13.34 22.05
CA LEU A 748 -13.22 -13.63 21.62
C LEU A 748 -12.16 -13.17 22.63
N GLY A 749 -12.55 -12.57 23.76
CA GLY A 749 -11.67 -12.04 24.78
C GLY A 749 -10.99 -10.72 24.44
N LEU A 750 -11.48 -10.00 23.41
CA LEU A 750 -10.86 -8.78 22.89
C LEU A 750 -10.91 -7.62 23.87
N ALA A 751 -11.97 -7.49 24.66
CA ALA A 751 -12.14 -6.36 25.57
C ALA A 751 -11.02 -6.30 26.60
N GLU A 752 -10.76 -7.40 27.31
CA GLU A 752 -9.68 -7.53 28.32
C GLU A 752 -8.29 -7.52 27.65
N TRP A 753 -8.20 -8.13 26.48
CA TRP A 753 -6.95 -8.19 25.73
C TRP A 753 -6.46 -6.79 25.31
N PHE A 754 -7.34 -5.91 24.78
CA PHE A 754 -6.97 -4.53 24.46
C PHE A 754 -6.58 -3.73 25.69
N GLU A 755 -7.31 -3.87 26.82
CA GLU A 755 -6.97 -3.20 28.07
C GLU A 755 -5.55 -3.58 28.55
N THR A 756 -5.18 -4.85 28.37
CA THR A 756 -3.87 -5.37 28.80
C THR A 756 -2.74 -4.94 27.87
N HIS A 757 -2.95 -4.99 26.56
CA HIS A 757 -1.87 -4.82 25.58
C HIS A 757 -1.80 -3.43 24.97
N ASN A 758 -2.94 -2.79 24.64
CA ASN A 758 -2.98 -1.48 24.02
C ASN A 758 -4.39 -0.84 24.06
N PRO A 759 -4.80 -0.29 25.18
CA PRO A 759 -6.10 0.39 25.31
C PRO A 759 -6.23 1.59 24.37
N THR A 760 -5.11 2.23 24.02
CA THR A 760 -5.06 3.34 23.07
C THR A 760 -5.51 2.92 21.67
N ALA A 761 -5.14 1.72 21.20
CA ALA A 761 -5.55 1.23 19.88
C ALA A 761 -7.08 1.04 19.81
N GLN A 762 -7.71 0.43 20.83
CA GLN A 762 -9.17 0.28 20.86
C GLN A 762 -9.87 1.65 20.93
N ALA A 763 -9.35 2.59 21.71
CA ALA A 763 -9.87 3.95 21.75
C ALA A 763 -9.76 4.65 20.37
N GLN A 764 -8.69 4.43 19.63
CA GLN A 764 -8.56 4.97 18.26
C GLN A 764 -9.56 4.33 17.28
N ILE A 765 -9.82 3.02 17.40
CA ILE A 765 -10.88 2.34 16.63
C ILE A 765 -12.24 3.00 16.90
N ILE A 766 -12.58 3.24 18.18
CA ILE A 766 -13.81 3.94 18.56
C ILE A 766 -13.84 5.37 17.99
N ALA A 767 -12.72 6.08 18.02
CA ALA A 767 -12.63 7.43 17.44
C ALA A 767 -12.91 7.42 15.92
N ARG A 768 -12.42 6.43 15.18
CA ARG A 768 -12.75 6.29 13.73
C ARG A 768 -14.24 6.03 13.50
N MET A 769 -14.84 5.17 14.31
CA MET A 769 -16.29 4.92 14.25
C MET A 769 -17.10 6.17 14.57
N ALA A 770 -16.70 6.91 15.59
CA ALA A 770 -17.33 8.18 15.95
C ALA A 770 -17.22 9.21 14.82
N GLU A 771 -16.09 9.28 14.12
CA GLU A 771 -15.92 10.14 12.95
C GLU A 771 -16.81 9.72 11.79
N ALA A 772 -16.99 8.41 11.55
CA ALA A 772 -17.92 7.91 10.54
C ALA A 772 -19.36 8.36 10.82
N ILE A 773 -19.77 8.33 12.10
CA ILE A 773 -21.07 8.82 12.53
C ILE A 773 -21.14 10.35 12.40
N ARG A 774 -20.14 11.08 12.89
CA ARG A 774 -20.09 12.55 12.88
C ARG A 774 -20.16 13.13 11.46
N LYS A 775 -19.50 12.50 10.51
CA LYS A 775 -19.51 12.87 9.10
C LYS A 775 -20.76 12.41 8.33
N GLY A 776 -21.69 11.71 9.00
CA GLY A 776 -22.91 11.20 8.37
C GLY A 776 -22.67 10.03 7.40
N TYR A 777 -21.55 9.31 7.54
CA TYR A 777 -21.23 8.14 6.72
C TYR A 777 -21.83 6.85 7.28
N TRP A 778 -22.05 6.80 8.57
CA TRP A 778 -22.69 5.70 9.27
C TRP A 778 -23.84 6.20 10.16
N ASP A 779 -25.06 5.78 9.86
CA ASP A 779 -26.22 6.01 10.72
C ASP A 779 -26.31 4.87 11.77
N ALA A 780 -25.48 4.98 12.80
CA ALA A 780 -25.47 4.03 13.90
C ALA A 780 -26.71 4.17 14.78
N SER A 781 -27.19 3.06 15.33
CA SER A 781 -28.29 3.06 16.30
C SER A 781 -27.93 3.85 17.56
N GLU A 782 -28.97 4.34 18.27
CA GLU A 782 -28.75 5.02 19.55
C GLU A 782 -28.05 4.12 20.59
N GLN A 783 -28.35 2.82 20.56
CA GLN A 783 -27.65 1.84 21.39
C GLN A 783 -26.18 1.76 21.05
N THR A 784 -25.83 1.61 19.77
CA THR A 784 -24.44 1.56 19.29
C THR A 784 -23.66 2.83 19.70
N ARG A 785 -24.27 4.00 19.55
CA ARG A 785 -23.67 5.29 19.95
C ARG A 785 -23.37 5.35 21.44
N ARG A 786 -24.30 4.87 22.30
CA ARG A 786 -24.08 4.79 23.75
C ARG A 786 -22.97 3.78 24.11
N GLU A 787 -22.98 2.61 23.49
CA GLU A 787 -21.96 1.58 23.71
C GLU A 787 -20.55 2.08 23.34
N LEU A 788 -20.38 2.76 22.20
CA LEU A 788 -19.11 3.41 21.81
C LEU A 788 -18.63 4.42 22.88
N ALA A 789 -19.50 5.30 23.34
CA ALA A 789 -19.15 6.31 24.32
C ALA A 789 -18.85 5.72 25.70
N GLU A 790 -19.57 4.69 26.12
CA GLU A 790 -19.32 4.01 27.38
C GLU A 790 -17.99 3.26 27.35
N ARG A 791 -17.72 2.51 26.26
CA ARG A 791 -16.42 1.81 26.12
C ARG A 791 -15.26 2.79 26.06
N TRP A 792 -15.42 3.92 25.35
CA TRP A 792 -14.44 5.01 25.34
C TRP A 792 -14.05 5.48 26.74
N ARG A 793 -15.03 5.72 27.62
CA ARG A 793 -14.78 6.15 29.00
C ARG A 793 -14.07 5.09 29.83
N GLN A 794 -14.42 3.82 29.66
CA GLN A 794 -13.74 2.71 30.31
C GLN A 794 -12.26 2.68 29.91
N LEU A 795 -11.94 2.82 28.63
CA LEU A 795 -10.56 2.84 28.13
C LEU A 795 -9.78 4.06 28.61
N ALA A 796 -10.41 5.23 28.69
CA ALA A 796 -9.79 6.43 29.27
C ALA A 796 -9.41 6.21 30.73
N ALA A 797 -10.26 5.53 31.52
CA ALA A 797 -9.98 5.16 32.91
C ALA A 797 -8.88 4.07 32.99
N ALA A 798 -8.76 3.20 32.00
CA ALA A 798 -7.72 2.16 31.89
C ALA A 798 -6.36 2.68 31.37
N GLY A 799 -6.23 3.99 31.11
CA GLY A 799 -4.96 4.60 30.74
C GLY A 799 -4.73 4.86 29.24
N ALA A 800 -5.79 4.79 28.41
CA ALA A 800 -5.69 5.13 26.99
C ALA A 800 -5.23 6.57 26.70
N GLY A 801 -5.33 7.46 27.71
CA GLY A 801 -4.94 8.86 27.59
C GLY A 801 -5.89 9.66 26.67
N GLU A 802 -5.42 10.84 26.21
CA GLU A 802 -6.17 11.66 25.28
C GLU A 802 -5.99 11.13 23.84
N VAL A 803 -7.02 10.47 23.31
CA VAL A 803 -7.03 9.93 21.95
C VAL A 803 -7.95 10.76 21.06
N GLY A 804 -7.55 10.99 19.80
CA GLY A 804 -8.33 11.75 18.83
C GLY A 804 -8.29 13.26 19.01
N ALA A 805 -8.84 13.98 18.03
CA ALA A 805 -8.97 15.42 18.08
C ALA A 805 -10.00 15.86 19.15
N ALA A 806 -9.89 17.11 19.65
CA ALA A 806 -10.84 17.64 20.62
C ALA A 806 -12.30 17.53 20.14
N THR A 807 -12.57 17.90 18.89
CA THR A 807 -13.88 17.79 18.25
C THR A 807 -14.43 16.36 18.29
N THR A 808 -13.60 15.37 18.01
CA THR A 808 -14.00 13.94 18.07
C THR A 808 -14.34 13.53 19.49
N ARG A 809 -13.51 13.90 20.47
CA ARG A 809 -13.76 13.61 21.89
C ARG A 809 -15.06 14.24 22.38
N GLU A 810 -15.29 15.52 22.07
CA GLU A 810 -16.53 16.22 22.41
C GLU A 810 -17.76 15.55 21.75
N PHE A 811 -17.62 15.06 20.52
CA PHE A 811 -18.68 14.33 19.85
C PHE A 811 -19.00 13.01 20.55
N ILE A 812 -17.98 12.22 20.95
CA ILE A 812 -18.15 10.98 21.70
C ILE A 812 -18.86 11.25 23.03
N GLU A 813 -18.50 12.32 23.75
CA GLU A 813 -19.14 12.68 25.02
C GLU A 813 -20.62 13.09 24.81
N ARG A 814 -20.96 13.78 23.72
CA ARG A 814 -22.35 14.08 23.37
C ARG A 814 -23.15 12.82 23.03
N MET A 815 -22.56 11.83 22.35
CA MET A 815 -23.21 10.55 22.10
C MET A 815 -23.65 9.85 23.41
N ALA A 816 -22.84 9.98 24.47
CA ALA A 816 -23.15 9.40 25.79
C ALA A 816 -24.35 10.05 26.48
N GLY A 817 -24.55 11.36 26.30
CA GLY A 817 -25.64 12.11 26.93
C GLY A 817 -27.02 11.91 26.29
N GLY A 818 -27.08 11.21 25.14
CA GLY A 818 -28.26 11.14 24.29
C GLY A 818 -28.51 12.45 23.53
N PHE A 819 -29.01 12.41 22.31
CA PHE A 819 -29.38 13.60 21.52
C PHE A 819 -30.73 14.22 21.97
N GLY A 820 -31.07 14.13 23.26
CA GLY A 820 -32.25 14.76 23.80
C GLY A 820 -32.07 16.26 23.94
N GLU A 821 -33.02 17.06 23.45
CA GLU A 821 -33.29 18.51 23.61
C GLU A 821 -32.11 19.51 23.66
N ALA A 822 -30.95 19.13 24.14
CA ALA A 822 -29.75 19.99 24.16
C ALA A 822 -29.15 20.25 22.78
N ALA A 823 -29.31 19.33 21.82
CA ALA A 823 -28.84 19.50 20.45
C ALA A 823 -29.68 20.50 19.65
N ALA A 824 -30.98 20.56 19.90
CA ALA A 824 -31.86 21.53 19.27
C ALA A 824 -31.61 22.96 19.78
N GLN A 825 -31.06 23.11 21.00
CA GLN A 825 -30.64 24.43 21.54
C GLN A 825 -29.25 24.86 21.05
N ALA A 826 -28.36 23.92 20.74
CA ALA A 826 -27.03 24.25 20.20
C ALA A 826 -27.08 24.67 18.71
N GLU A 827 -27.98 24.06 17.91
CA GLU A 827 -28.21 24.50 16.52
C GLU A 827 -28.93 25.86 16.48
N GLY A 828 -29.84 26.14 17.43
CA GLY A 828 -30.48 27.45 17.58
C GLY A 828 -29.57 28.58 18.07
N ALA A 829 -28.52 28.24 18.84
CA ALA A 829 -27.54 29.19 19.35
C ALA A 829 -26.40 29.49 18.34
N ALA A 830 -26.07 28.54 17.46
CA ALA A 830 -25.07 28.75 16.40
C ALA A 830 -25.61 29.68 15.27
N ALA A 831 -26.92 29.83 15.14
CA ALA A 831 -27.56 30.72 14.16
C ALA A 831 -27.65 32.21 14.60
N SER A 832 -27.31 32.56 15.86
CA SER A 832 -27.41 33.90 16.40
C SER A 832 -26.13 34.55 16.93
N GLY A 833 -24.95 33.95 16.71
CA GLY A 833 -23.64 34.51 17.06
C GLY A 833 -22.99 35.21 15.87
N ALA A 834 -23.01 36.55 15.89
CA ALA A 834 -22.33 37.40 14.90
C ALA A 834 -20.82 37.14 14.87
N GLY A 835 -20.31 37.08 13.68
CA GLY A 835 -18.94 36.71 13.36
C GLY A 835 -17.83 37.52 14.03
N GLU A 836 -16.84 36.80 14.53
CA GLU A 836 -15.47 37.31 14.57
C GLU A 836 -14.74 36.81 13.32
N THR A 837 -14.40 37.77 12.46
CA THR A 837 -13.60 37.54 11.28
C THR A 837 -12.18 37.17 11.69
N VAL A 838 -11.79 35.89 11.48
CA VAL A 838 -10.39 35.49 11.53
C VAL A 838 -9.74 35.94 10.23
N SER A 839 -8.89 36.96 10.31
CA SER A 839 -8.10 37.44 9.17
C SER A 839 -6.99 36.41 8.87
N GLY A 840 -7.19 35.55 7.86
CA GLY A 840 -6.12 34.78 7.27
C GLY A 840 -5.17 35.67 6.45
N ARG A 841 -3.86 35.57 6.66
CA ARG A 841 -2.89 36.16 5.74
C ARG A 841 -2.94 35.41 4.41
N VAL A 842 -3.23 36.14 3.34
CA VAL A 842 -3.03 35.67 1.98
C VAL A 842 -1.53 35.50 1.76
N LEU A 843 -1.07 34.32 1.41
CA LEU A 843 0.30 34.08 0.99
C LEU A 843 0.44 34.62 -0.44
N GLU A 844 1.28 35.65 -0.64
CA GLU A 844 1.68 36.10 -1.96
C GLU A 844 2.62 35.07 -2.61
N GLU A 845 2.34 34.76 -3.86
CA GLU A 845 3.13 33.86 -4.69
C GLU A 845 4.49 34.54 -4.99
N VAL A 846 5.57 33.93 -4.49
CA VAL A 846 6.94 34.38 -4.82
C VAL A 846 7.29 33.80 -6.18
N ALA A 847 7.44 34.70 -7.19
CA ALA A 847 7.90 34.32 -8.52
C ALA A 847 9.30 33.67 -8.46
N PRO A 848 9.55 32.60 -9.23
CA PRO A 848 10.86 31.96 -9.29
C PRO A 848 11.89 32.95 -9.87
N PRO A 849 13.15 32.90 -9.39
CA PRO A 849 14.21 33.77 -9.91
C PRO A 849 14.45 33.48 -11.40
N PRO A 850 14.80 34.50 -12.21
CA PRO A 850 15.05 34.31 -13.63
C PRO A 850 16.18 33.32 -13.89
N SER A 851 15.97 32.42 -14.85
CA SER A 851 16.93 31.42 -15.29
C SER A 851 18.22 32.11 -15.76
N GLY A 852 19.27 32.00 -14.96
CA GLY A 852 20.57 32.53 -15.29
C GLY A 852 21.18 31.83 -16.51
N GLU A 853 21.87 32.58 -17.38
CA GLU A 853 22.60 32.02 -18.51
C GLU A 853 23.60 30.94 -18.04
N PRO A 854 23.88 29.90 -18.83
CA PRO A 854 24.78 28.84 -18.43
C PRO A 854 26.20 29.38 -18.23
N GLN A 855 26.70 29.23 -17.02
CA GLN A 855 27.97 29.73 -16.58
C GLN A 855 29.14 29.20 -17.44
N PRO A 856 30.14 30.08 -17.81
CA PRO A 856 31.20 29.69 -18.75
C PRO A 856 32.08 28.54 -18.31
N TRP A 857 32.12 28.19 -17.02
CA TRP A 857 32.89 27.05 -16.52
C TRP A 857 32.23 25.69 -16.85
N LEU A 858 30.91 25.61 -17.09
CA LEU A 858 30.26 24.40 -17.55
C LEU A 858 30.70 24.01 -18.97
N ARG A 859 30.96 25.01 -19.83
CA ARG A 859 31.48 24.77 -21.18
C ARG A 859 32.95 24.31 -21.11
N LEU A 860 33.72 24.85 -20.15
CA LEU A 860 35.10 24.43 -19.92
C LEU A 860 35.18 23.01 -19.39
N ALA A 861 34.31 22.65 -18.43
CA ALA A 861 34.21 21.29 -17.89
C ALA A 861 33.84 20.27 -18.95
N ALA A 862 32.87 20.57 -19.81
CA ALA A 862 32.48 19.72 -20.93
C ALA A 862 33.64 19.54 -21.95
N ALA A 863 34.38 20.62 -22.24
CA ALA A 863 35.55 20.55 -23.15
C ALA A 863 36.67 19.69 -22.56
N VAL A 864 36.93 19.79 -21.25
CA VAL A 864 37.94 18.96 -20.56
C VAL A 864 37.55 17.48 -20.56
N LEU A 865 36.28 17.18 -20.31
CA LEU A 865 35.75 15.80 -20.36
C LEU A 865 35.85 15.22 -21.76
N LEU A 866 35.55 15.96 -22.80
CA LEU A 866 35.72 15.54 -24.20
C LEU A 866 37.16 15.30 -24.56
N ALA A 867 38.07 16.14 -24.10
CA ALA A 867 39.51 15.95 -24.32
C ALA A 867 40.05 14.71 -23.61
N LEU A 868 39.62 14.44 -22.37
CA LEU A 868 39.97 13.22 -21.63
C LEU A 868 39.44 11.97 -22.30
N PHE A 869 38.23 12.03 -22.85
CA PHE A 869 37.63 10.90 -23.57
C PHE A 869 38.36 10.64 -24.90
N ALA A 870 38.71 11.67 -25.61
CA ALA A 870 39.54 11.55 -26.84
C ALA A 870 40.94 10.98 -26.55
N ALA A 871 41.60 11.45 -25.48
CA ALA A 871 42.87 10.93 -25.04
C ALA A 871 42.80 9.45 -24.61
N GLY A 872 41.70 9.07 -23.91
CA GLY A 872 41.42 7.69 -23.55
C GLY A 872 41.22 6.78 -24.78
N ALA A 873 40.44 7.24 -25.77
CA ALA A 873 40.25 6.51 -27.02
C ALA A 873 41.53 6.31 -27.84
N VAL A 874 42.35 7.36 -27.92
CA VAL A 874 43.69 7.27 -28.58
C VAL A 874 44.58 6.28 -27.85
N ARG A 875 44.65 6.33 -26.52
CA ARG A 875 45.43 5.38 -25.71
C ARG A 875 44.94 3.93 -25.91
N GLN A 876 43.63 3.71 -25.93
CA GLN A 876 43.04 2.39 -26.19
C GLN A 876 43.39 1.86 -27.59
N SER A 877 43.36 2.73 -28.60
CA SER A 877 43.72 2.38 -29.98
C SER A 877 45.22 2.04 -30.11
N VAL A 878 46.08 2.72 -29.35
CA VAL A 878 47.50 2.42 -29.32
C VAL A 878 47.79 1.11 -28.59
N VAL A 879 47.09 0.84 -27.50
CA VAL A 879 47.21 -0.43 -26.75
C VAL A 879 46.76 -1.62 -27.60
N ASN A 880 45.65 -1.46 -28.37
CA ASN A 880 45.15 -2.51 -29.22
C ASN A 880 45.95 -2.75 -30.51
N ARG A 881 46.93 -1.92 -30.82
CA ARG A 881 47.84 -2.08 -31.97
C ARG A 881 49.16 -2.76 -31.66
N ARG A 882 49.44 -3.19 -30.41
CA ARG A 882 50.62 -3.97 -30.08
C ARG A 882 50.41 -5.42 -30.50
N PRO A 883 51.29 -6.03 -31.38
CA PRO A 883 51.16 -7.41 -31.74
C PRO A 883 51.38 -8.29 -30.50
N MET A 884 50.59 -9.36 -30.38
CA MET A 884 50.87 -10.44 -29.45
C MET A 884 52.14 -11.17 -29.95
N GLU A 885 53.28 -10.90 -29.34
CA GLU A 885 54.45 -11.79 -29.46
C GLU A 885 54.22 -13.03 -28.61
N ASN A 886 54.40 -14.15 -29.27
CA ASN A 886 54.32 -15.52 -28.77
C ASN A 886 55.00 -15.69 -27.42
N ARG A 887 54.34 -16.36 -26.49
CA ARG A 887 54.98 -17.22 -25.50
C ARG A 887 54.54 -18.65 -25.72
N SER A 888 55.55 -19.43 -26.20
CA SER A 888 55.58 -20.90 -26.21
C SER A 888 55.49 -21.46 -24.78
#